data_f9b2225882f7d677dd996035f904d6a4
#
_entry.id   f9b2225882f7d677dd996035f904d6a4
#
_cell.length_a   1.000
_cell.length_b   1.000
_cell.length_c   1.000
_cell.angle_alpha   90.00
_cell.angle_beta   90.00
_cell.angle_gamma   90.00
#
_symmetry.space_group_name_H-M   'P 1'
#
loop_
_entity.id
_entity.type
_entity.pdbx_description
1 polymer ?
#
loop_
_entity_poly.entity_id
_entity_poly.type
_entity_poly.pdbx_seq_one_letter_code
_entity_poly.pdbx_strand_id
1 'polypeptide(L)'
;MSLPWRKRIFLWLCPLLLALTSWQLRVESDLNAFFTATEDADSRLLANLLKSGELSRRYLLLVEAPANAEQTTLAAFSNQLVKRLADLADVEQVWLAKQPPRAWVDALASYAPHHAGIFSLNPEADAAAIFDPAALPAKAAGLKQALLSPQAAFVKTVAKQDPLLLSLQGFQRIKQQFVSATADGALLLNSRAAALDADAQTRLQAGIVTTFSALNAENGSSFRLAMAGVPVFSSAAQREIGRDVGLVSAASGAGVIAVFLLLFRSFAALHWILLIQAAAFLCGALGIAVLFERVNSLTLALGASLIGICVDYPIHVMVHAAKHGETPHQAARLLWPALAMGGLTTVIGYAALGSSGFPGFEQIAAFALFSIVAALLLTRYVLPALLANVVLHPVELPGIAGWLGFCRRRRRHLLIGFGCAALVAIAWLPQVRWMDDMQNLALNMDELKQRDQAVRSHFSHIEPGRFVLVQADDLETALQRSEAAERRLQTLQGEARLSGYQGLFPWLVSQQLQHRNSETYNAAITPKFRETWHAALNAQGLAADKLALRAAGHDFLDSAALLTSPVQQILAGQSLQTEHGAGFALWLGDHDPAVVANALQGLPGVRYYSQKDQLDSLAARYRDRSLWMLALGIVAMGLCVAWQQHSVRIGLLTLLPCLAATLFIFGAWAVLGEALSFLHVIGLLLAISLCVDYGIFFIDRNSRDSLITYHAIAASTLTTLASFAALGLGKTPTLPILALSVCLGVGLGFLLCPLLIPRRAEI
;
A
#
# COMPACT_ATOMS: atom_id res chain seq x y z
N MET A 1 51.07 -1.48 -1.66
CA MET A 1 50.42 -0.22 -1.19
C MET A 1 50.65 -0.09 0.30
N SER A 2 51.30 1.03 0.74
CA SER A 2 51.56 1.27 2.16
C SER A 2 50.25 1.49 2.95
N LEU A 3 50.19 1.00 4.20
CA LEU A 3 49.05 1.16 5.11
C LEU A 3 48.46 2.62 5.18
N PRO A 4 49.31 3.69 5.23
CA PRO A 4 48.80 5.05 5.31
C PRO A 4 48.09 5.54 4.05
N TRP A 5 48.38 5.01 2.88
CA TRP A 5 47.73 5.41 1.63
C TRP A 5 46.27 4.86 1.53
N ARG A 6 46.02 3.63 1.95
CA ARG A 6 44.66 3.06 2.00
C ARG A 6 43.72 3.89 2.88
N LYS A 7 44.21 4.34 4.05
CA LYS A 7 43.49 5.24 4.94
C LYS A 7 43.13 6.56 4.27
N ARG A 8 44.07 7.20 3.55
CA ARG A 8 43.83 8.45 2.84
C ARG A 8 42.81 8.30 1.74
N ILE A 9 42.91 7.25 0.90
CA ILE A 9 41.93 7.00 -0.17
C ILE A 9 40.55 6.81 0.42
N PHE A 10 40.39 6.03 1.50
CA PHE A 10 39.11 5.81 2.14
C PHE A 10 38.47 7.10 2.66
N LEU A 11 39.27 7.97 3.29
CA LEU A 11 38.78 9.26 3.78
C LEU A 11 38.32 10.21 2.65
N TRP A 12 38.88 10.11 1.45
CA TRP A 12 38.42 10.84 0.28
C TRP A 12 37.22 10.17 -0.41
N LEU A 13 37.13 8.86 -0.32
CA LEU A 13 36.02 8.10 -0.91
C LEU A 13 34.69 8.39 -0.19
N CYS A 14 34.71 8.57 1.13
CA CYS A 14 33.47 8.80 1.91
C CYS A 14 32.69 10.07 1.47
N PRO A 15 33.31 11.27 1.38
CA PRO A 15 32.59 12.46 0.91
C PRO A 15 32.21 12.38 -0.57
N LEU A 16 32.98 11.68 -1.40
CA LEU A 16 32.60 11.42 -2.79
C LEU A 16 31.36 10.55 -2.89
N LEU A 17 31.29 9.45 -2.12
CA LEU A 17 30.11 8.59 -2.05
C LEU A 17 28.89 9.37 -1.56
N LEU A 18 29.05 10.20 -0.55
CA LEU A 18 27.97 11.04 -0.02
C LEU A 18 27.45 12.02 -1.10
N ALA A 19 28.36 12.67 -1.82
CA ALA A 19 27.98 13.61 -2.89
C ALA A 19 27.26 12.91 -4.04
N LEU A 20 27.75 11.75 -4.48
CA LEU A 20 27.12 10.96 -5.55
C LEU A 20 25.75 10.42 -5.11
N THR A 21 25.65 9.92 -3.88
CA THR A 21 24.38 9.41 -3.36
C THR A 21 23.36 10.53 -3.23
N SER A 22 23.72 11.69 -2.68
CA SER A 22 22.80 12.83 -2.54
C SER A 22 22.36 13.42 -3.89
N TRP A 23 23.18 13.31 -4.93
CA TRP A 23 22.83 13.77 -6.27
C TRP A 23 21.87 12.81 -6.99
N GLN A 24 22.03 11.50 -6.80
CA GLN A 24 21.30 10.48 -7.58
C GLN A 24 20.09 9.90 -6.86
N LEU A 25 20.06 9.95 -5.51
CA LEU A 25 19.01 9.35 -4.71
C LEU A 25 17.71 10.16 -4.78
N ARG A 26 16.68 9.59 -5.38
CA ARG A 26 15.32 10.14 -5.38
C ARG A 26 14.45 9.28 -4.47
N VAL A 27 14.07 9.83 -3.32
CA VAL A 27 13.27 9.12 -2.33
C VAL A 27 11.79 9.35 -2.59
N GLU A 28 11.02 8.28 -2.60
CA GLU A 28 9.56 8.29 -2.69
C GLU A 28 8.97 7.63 -1.44
N SER A 29 7.89 8.22 -0.92
CA SER A 29 7.20 7.70 0.27
C SER A 29 5.87 7.04 -0.08
N ASP A 30 5.70 6.58 -1.32
CA ASP A 30 4.49 5.89 -1.77
C ASP A 30 4.47 4.45 -1.26
N LEU A 31 3.56 4.17 -0.31
CA LEU A 31 3.34 2.83 0.22
C LEU A 31 2.79 1.85 -0.80
N ASN A 32 1.93 2.31 -1.70
CA ASN A 32 1.34 1.43 -2.69
C ASN A 32 2.41 0.92 -3.67
N ALA A 33 3.37 1.79 -4.04
CA ALA A 33 4.52 1.36 -4.85
C ALA A 33 5.38 0.32 -4.14
N PHE A 34 5.39 0.32 -2.80
CA PHE A 34 6.11 -0.67 -2.00
C PHE A 34 5.39 -2.03 -1.96
N PHE A 35 4.05 -2.03 -1.94
CA PHE A 35 3.24 -3.24 -1.73
C PHE A 35 2.68 -3.87 -3.02
N THR A 36 2.47 -3.09 -4.10
CA THR A 36 1.82 -3.58 -5.32
C THR A 36 2.83 -3.90 -6.41
N ALA A 37 2.88 -5.18 -6.81
CA ALA A 37 3.61 -5.59 -7.99
C ALA A 37 2.91 -5.06 -9.25
N THR A 38 3.70 -4.51 -10.19
CA THR A 38 3.21 -4.03 -11.49
C THR A 38 3.17 -5.13 -12.56
N GLU A 39 3.45 -6.38 -12.20
CA GLU A 39 3.55 -7.50 -13.13
C GLU A 39 2.18 -7.98 -13.66
N ASP A 40 1.11 -7.79 -12.87
CA ASP A 40 -0.25 -8.24 -13.22
C ASP A 40 -1.09 -7.07 -13.77
N ALA A 41 -1.87 -7.31 -14.83
CA ALA A 41 -2.74 -6.31 -15.43
C ALA A 41 -3.74 -5.70 -14.43
N ASP A 42 -4.28 -6.54 -13.53
CA ASP A 42 -5.22 -6.10 -12.49
C ASP A 42 -4.53 -5.23 -11.42
N SER A 43 -3.29 -5.56 -11.07
CA SER A 43 -2.47 -4.76 -10.14
C SER A 43 -2.06 -3.41 -10.75
N ARG A 44 -1.75 -3.37 -12.06
CA ARG A 44 -1.50 -2.12 -12.81
C ARG A 44 -2.74 -1.24 -12.89
N LEU A 45 -3.91 -1.85 -13.14
CA LEU A 45 -5.19 -1.15 -13.15
C LEU A 45 -5.47 -0.50 -11.79
N LEU A 46 -5.28 -1.26 -10.70
CA LEU A 46 -5.43 -0.76 -9.33
C LEU A 46 -4.48 0.41 -9.04
N ALA A 47 -3.20 0.25 -9.39
CA ALA A 47 -2.20 1.31 -9.20
C ALA A 47 -2.56 2.58 -9.98
N ASN A 48 -3.08 2.44 -11.21
CA ASN A 48 -3.55 3.56 -12.02
C ASN A 48 -4.79 4.23 -11.43
N LEU A 49 -5.77 3.45 -10.95
CA LEU A 49 -6.96 3.98 -10.28
C LEU A 49 -6.59 4.80 -9.03
N LEU A 50 -5.63 4.32 -8.25
CA LEU A 50 -5.17 5.01 -7.04
C LEU A 50 -4.30 6.24 -7.35
N LYS A 51 -3.49 6.21 -8.41
CA LYS A 51 -2.60 7.33 -8.78
C LYS A 51 -3.30 8.45 -9.52
N SER A 52 -4.14 8.13 -10.48
CA SER A 52 -4.73 9.08 -11.44
C SER A 52 -6.20 9.38 -11.17
N GLY A 53 -6.88 8.60 -10.33
CA GLY A 53 -8.31 8.74 -10.06
C GLY A 53 -8.64 10.07 -9.39
N GLU A 54 -9.58 10.86 -9.96
CA GLU A 54 -10.08 12.08 -9.29
C GLU A 54 -10.67 11.79 -7.90
N LEU A 55 -11.29 10.62 -7.72
CA LEU A 55 -11.82 10.20 -6.42
C LEU A 55 -10.73 10.03 -5.37
N SER A 56 -9.52 9.63 -5.78
CA SER A 56 -8.40 9.49 -4.85
C SER A 56 -7.86 10.84 -4.37
N ARG A 57 -7.99 11.92 -5.19
CA ARG A 57 -7.57 13.29 -4.85
C ARG A 57 -8.63 14.10 -4.12
N ARG A 58 -9.80 13.50 -3.86
CA ARG A 58 -10.96 14.17 -3.28
C ARG A 58 -10.93 14.15 -1.76
N TYR A 59 -11.13 15.32 -1.17
CA TYR A 59 -11.44 15.48 0.24
C TYR A 59 -12.95 15.58 0.42
N LEU A 60 -13.45 14.95 1.47
CA LEU A 60 -14.77 15.12 2.02
C LEU A 60 -14.62 15.95 3.29
N LEU A 61 -15.19 17.16 3.28
CA LEU A 61 -15.11 18.07 4.41
C LEU A 61 -16.51 18.23 5.01
N LEU A 62 -16.64 17.96 6.29
CA LEU A 62 -17.88 18.14 7.03
C LEU A 62 -17.71 19.24 8.05
N VAL A 63 -18.49 20.31 7.92
CA VAL A 63 -18.61 21.37 8.92
C VAL A 63 -19.80 21.05 9.80
N GLU A 64 -19.54 20.86 11.07
CA GLU A 64 -20.54 20.60 12.09
C GLU A 64 -20.84 21.90 12.87
N ALA A 65 -22.10 22.21 12.99
CA ALA A 65 -22.56 23.32 13.81
C ALA A 65 -22.86 22.84 15.25
N PRO A 66 -22.76 23.70 16.25
CA PRO A 66 -23.23 23.38 17.59
C PRO A 66 -24.77 23.13 17.58
N ALA A 67 -25.25 22.35 18.54
CA ALA A 67 -26.63 21.86 18.59
C ALA A 67 -27.71 22.96 18.53
N ASN A 68 -27.36 24.20 18.86
CA ASN A 68 -28.26 25.32 18.92
C ASN A 68 -28.11 26.33 17.75
N ALA A 69 -27.28 26.01 16.72
CA ALA A 69 -27.09 26.92 15.60
C ALA A 69 -28.22 26.80 14.57
N GLU A 70 -28.68 27.92 14.05
CA GLU A 70 -29.63 27.91 12.94
C GLU A 70 -28.98 27.38 11.65
N GLN A 71 -29.73 26.61 10.85
CA GLN A 71 -29.24 26.06 9.57
C GLN A 71 -28.77 27.14 8.60
N THR A 72 -29.37 28.32 8.64
CA THR A 72 -29.00 29.51 7.86
C THR A 72 -27.56 29.95 8.15
N THR A 73 -27.15 29.88 9.40
CA THR A 73 -25.78 30.25 9.83
C THR A 73 -24.73 29.26 9.31
N LEU A 74 -25.01 27.94 9.36
CA LEU A 74 -24.14 26.89 8.81
C LEU A 74 -24.00 27.05 7.30
N ALA A 75 -25.09 27.29 6.57
CA ALA A 75 -25.04 27.49 5.13
C ALA A 75 -24.23 28.74 4.73
N ALA A 76 -24.40 29.87 5.47
CA ALA A 76 -23.62 31.07 5.25
C ALA A 76 -22.13 30.86 5.51
N PHE A 77 -21.77 30.23 6.63
CA PHE A 77 -20.39 29.85 6.97
C PHE A 77 -19.76 28.94 5.90
N SER A 78 -20.46 27.88 5.49
CA SER A 78 -20.00 26.95 4.49
C SER A 78 -19.75 27.59 3.13
N ASN A 79 -20.62 28.53 2.72
CA ASN A 79 -20.42 29.30 1.49
C ASN A 79 -19.19 30.24 1.56
N GLN A 80 -18.93 30.85 2.71
CA GLN A 80 -17.71 31.65 2.91
C GLN A 80 -16.46 30.76 2.90
N LEU A 81 -16.53 29.59 3.54
CA LEU A 81 -15.43 28.64 3.56
C LEU A 81 -15.07 28.15 2.15
N VAL A 82 -16.06 27.80 1.31
CA VAL A 82 -15.85 27.44 -0.10
C VAL A 82 -15.06 28.52 -0.83
N LYS A 83 -15.46 29.81 -0.68
CA LYS A 83 -14.77 30.92 -1.35
C LYS A 83 -13.30 31.02 -0.92
N ARG A 84 -13.03 30.97 0.40
CA ARG A 84 -11.65 31.07 0.91
C ARG A 84 -10.78 29.86 0.58
N LEU A 85 -11.37 28.65 0.57
CA LEU A 85 -10.65 27.44 0.17
C LEU A 85 -10.31 27.42 -1.32
N ALA A 86 -11.15 28.02 -2.17
CA ALA A 86 -10.89 28.13 -3.60
C ALA A 86 -9.65 28.98 -3.93
N ASP A 87 -9.24 29.87 -3.03
CA ASP A 87 -8.05 30.73 -3.19
C ASP A 87 -6.73 30.01 -2.85
N LEU A 88 -6.78 28.80 -2.28
CA LEU A 88 -5.59 28.01 -1.97
C LEU A 88 -4.94 27.45 -3.25
N ALA A 89 -3.63 27.60 -3.40
CA ALA A 89 -2.89 27.21 -4.61
C ALA A 89 -3.02 25.72 -4.98
N ASP A 90 -3.09 24.84 -3.95
CA ASP A 90 -3.17 23.39 -4.14
C ASP A 90 -4.61 22.88 -4.33
N VAL A 91 -5.62 23.76 -4.33
CA VAL A 91 -7.02 23.43 -4.58
C VAL A 91 -7.32 23.55 -6.07
N GLU A 92 -7.81 22.48 -6.68
CA GLU A 92 -8.29 22.48 -8.05
C GLU A 92 -9.72 22.99 -8.13
N GLN A 93 -10.59 22.45 -7.27
CA GLN A 93 -12.00 22.81 -7.19
C GLN A 93 -12.57 22.52 -5.80
N VAL A 94 -13.48 23.38 -5.32
CA VAL A 94 -14.22 23.16 -4.08
C VAL A 94 -15.67 23.62 -4.24
N TRP A 95 -16.62 22.82 -3.72
CA TRP A 95 -18.05 23.14 -3.82
C TRP A 95 -18.83 22.52 -2.65
N LEU A 96 -20.03 23.04 -2.39
CA LEU A 96 -20.98 22.41 -1.47
C LEU A 96 -21.60 21.18 -2.12
N ALA A 97 -21.71 20.08 -1.38
CA ALA A 97 -22.28 18.82 -1.90
C ALA A 97 -23.71 19.02 -2.46
N LYS A 98 -24.50 19.91 -1.84
CA LYS A 98 -25.86 20.27 -2.30
C LYS A 98 -25.89 21.22 -3.51
N GLN A 99 -24.79 21.87 -3.86
CA GLN A 99 -24.69 22.85 -4.93
C GLN A 99 -23.56 22.47 -5.90
N PRO A 100 -23.82 21.59 -6.85
CA PRO A 100 -22.81 21.18 -7.83
C PRO A 100 -22.34 22.41 -8.66
N PRO A 101 -21.12 22.36 -9.22
CA PRO A 101 -20.59 23.41 -10.08
C PRO A 101 -21.54 23.78 -11.22
N ARG A 102 -21.64 25.08 -11.56
CA ARG A 102 -22.52 25.56 -12.64
C ARG A 102 -22.26 24.84 -13.96
N ALA A 103 -20.99 24.56 -14.31
CA ALA A 103 -20.64 23.83 -15.51
C ALA A 103 -21.31 22.44 -15.60
N TRP A 104 -21.54 21.78 -14.46
CA TRP A 104 -22.27 20.50 -14.42
C TRP A 104 -23.77 20.69 -14.66
N VAL A 105 -24.34 21.76 -14.09
CA VAL A 105 -25.75 22.09 -14.30
C VAL A 105 -26.00 22.50 -15.75
N ASP A 106 -25.07 23.25 -16.36
CA ASP A 106 -25.15 23.64 -17.77
C ASP A 106 -24.99 22.40 -18.70
N ALA A 107 -24.10 21.47 -18.35
CA ALA A 107 -23.98 20.20 -19.06
C ALA A 107 -25.28 19.37 -19.05
N LEU A 108 -26.06 19.41 -17.97
CA LEU A 108 -27.38 18.74 -17.90
C LEU A 108 -28.37 19.31 -18.94
N ALA A 109 -28.30 20.60 -19.23
CA ALA A 109 -29.19 21.22 -20.22
C ALA A 109 -28.93 20.68 -21.64
N SER A 110 -27.69 20.24 -21.95
CA SER A 110 -27.34 19.67 -23.26
C SER A 110 -27.97 18.30 -23.52
N TYR A 111 -28.47 17.62 -22.51
CA TYR A 111 -29.18 16.35 -22.64
C TYR A 111 -30.66 16.51 -23.00
N ALA A 112 -31.25 17.69 -22.81
CA ALA A 112 -32.67 17.94 -23.07
C ALA A 112 -33.11 17.63 -24.52
N PRO A 113 -32.33 17.98 -25.58
CA PRO A 113 -32.68 17.59 -26.96
C PRO A 113 -32.74 16.08 -27.17
N HIS A 114 -31.93 15.31 -26.43
CA HIS A 114 -31.77 13.87 -26.60
C HIS A 114 -32.62 13.05 -25.61
N HIS A 115 -33.56 13.71 -24.88
CA HIS A 115 -34.41 13.10 -23.84
C HIS A 115 -35.06 11.78 -24.24
N ALA A 116 -35.50 11.69 -25.51
CA ALA A 116 -36.14 10.51 -26.04
C ALA A 116 -35.21 9.29 -26.18
N GLY A 117 -33.91 9.50 -26.28
CA GLY A 117 -32.89 8.45 -26.37
C GLY A 117 -32.34 7.98 -25.02
N ILE A 118 -32.61 8.67 -23.92
CA ILE A 118 -31.90 8.47 -22.65
C ILE A 118 -32.80 8.36 -21.41
N PHE A 119 -34.09 8.05 -21.56
CA PHE A 119 -35.02 8.05 -20.44
C PHE A 119 -34.99 6.80 -19.58
N SER A 120 -34.58 5.65 -20.12
CA SER A 120 -34.54 4.38 -19.37
C SER A 120 -33.45 3.42 -19.84
N LEU A 121 -32.95 2.60 -18.89
CA LEU A 121 -32.12 1.41 -19.17
C LEU A 121 -32.93 0.26 -19.75
N ASN A 122 -34.24 0.19 -19.42
CA ASN A 122 -35.19 -0.85 -19.84
C ASN A 122 -36.42 -0.21 -20.49
N PRO A 123 -36.29 0.45 -21.66
CA PRO A 123 -37.36 1.27 -22.21
C PRO A 123 -38.68 0.53 -22.41
N GLU A 124 -38.62 -0.73 -22.87
CA GLU A 124 -39.85 -1.54 -23.12
C GLU A 124 -40.59 -1.87 -21.84
N ALA A 125 -39.85 -2.18 -20.74
CA ALA A 125 -40.46 -2.49 -19.46
C ALA A 125 -41.00 -1.26 -18.75
N ASP A 126 -40.28 -0.13 -18.85
CA ASP A 126 -40.59 1.11 -18.14
C ASP A 126 -41.64 1.97 -18.88
N ALA A 127 -41.87 1.73 -20.18
CA ALA A 127 -42.75 2.53 -21.01
C ALA A 127 -44.17 2.68 -20.46
N ALA A 128 -44.77 1.60 -20.01
CA ALA A 128 -46.14 1.61 -19.49
C ALA A 128 -46.31 2.51 -18.26
N ALA A 129 -45.27 2.58 -17.39
CA ALA A 129 -45.30 3.42 -16.20
C ALA A 129 -44.94 4.89 -16.54
N ILE A 130 -43.96 5.08 -17.44
CA ILE A 130 -43.46 6.42 -17.79
C ILE A 130 -44.47 7.16 -18.65
N PHE A 131 -45.10 6.49 -19.61
CA PHE A 131 -46.06 7.07 -20.57
C PHE A 131 -47.53 6.71 -20.24
N ASP A 132 -47.89 6.55 -18.95
CA ASP A 132 -49.25 6.37 -18.53
C ASP A 132 -50.08 7.67 -18.78
N PRO A 133 -51.11 7.63 -19.62
CA PRO A 133 -51.96 8.79 -19.86
C PRO A 133 -52.66 9.31 -18.60
N ALA A 134 -52.96 8.43 -17.63
CA ALA A 134 -53.59 8.80 -16.37
C ALA A 134 -52.67 9.66 -15.49
N ALA A 135 -51.35 9.53 -15.63
CA ALA A 135 -50.38 10.32 -14.88
C ALA A 135 -50.12 11.74 -15.47
N LEU A 136 -50.58 12.04 -16.68
CA LEU A 136 -50.29 13.30 -17.36
C LEU A 136 -50.76 14.56 -16.63
N PRO A 137 -51.96 14.60 -15.98
CA PRO A 137 -52.36 15.74 -15.19
C PRO A 137 -51.40 16.04 -14.03
N ALA A 138 -50.96 14.98 -13.34
CA ALA A 138 -49.97 15.11 -12.24
C ALA A 138 -48.62 15.60 -12.75
N LYS A 139 -48.14 15.09 -13.91
CA LYS A 139 -46.91 15.56 -14.56
C LYS A 139 -46.96 17.00 -14.98
N ALA A 140 -48.11 17.49 -15.51
CA ALA A 140 -48.32 18.89 -15.85
C ALA A 140 -48.32 19.81 -14.61
N ALA A 141 -48.94 19.33 -13.52
CA ALA A 141 -48.91 20.07 -12.24
C ALA A 141 -47.48 20.12 -11.65
N GLY A 142 -46.73 19.01 -11.71
CA GLY A 142 -45.32 18.95 -11.31
C GLY A 142 -44.41 19.90 -12.14
N LEU A 143 -44.64 19.96 -13.46
CA LEU A 143 -43.92 20.90 -14.33
C LEU A 143 -44.21 22.34 -13.92
N LYS A 144 -45.49 22.70 -13.61
CA LYS A 144 -45.86 24.02 -13.14
C LYS A 144 -45.13 24.36 -11.83
N GLN A 145 -45.12 23.47 -10.87
CA GLN A 145 -44.37 23.67 -9.61
C GLN A 145 -42.89 23.89 -9.85
N ALA A 146 -42.28 23.08 -10.72
CA ALA A 146 -40.86 23.21 -11.09
C ALA A 146 -40.57 24.59 -11.73
N LEU A 147 -41.46 25.08 -12.58
CA LEU A 147 -41.35 26.40 -13.21
C LEU A 147 -41.56 27.57 -12.23
N LEU A 148 -42.13 27.32 -11.06
CA LEU A 148 -42.30 28.29 -9.97
C LEU A 148 -41.21 28.18 -8.88
N SER A 149 -40.34 27.20 -8.99
CA SER A 149 -39.25 26.92 -8.03
C SER A 149 -38.06 27.90 -8.23
N PRO A 150 -37.14 28.01 -7.27
CA PRO A 150 -35.89 28.76 -7.44
C PRO A 150 -35.05 28.33 -8.67
N GLN A 151 -35.30 27.15 -9.21
CA GLN A 151 -34.61 26.56 -10.39
C GLN A 151 -35.39 26.84 -11.69
N ALA A 152 -36.40 27.70 -11.67
CA ALA A 152 -37.27 27.96 -12.81
C ALA A 152 -36.54 28.31 -14.12
N ALA A 153 -35.46 29.05 -14.08
CA ALA A 153 -34.68 29.42 -15.26
C ALA A 153 -34.11 28.17 -15.97
N PHE A 154 -33.54 27.21 -15.25
CA PHE A 154 -33.04 25.98 -15.75
C PHE A 154 -34.16 25.06 -16.30
N VAL A 155 -35.23 24.89 -15.48
CA VAL A 155 -36.40 24.07 -15.89
C VAL A 155 -37.03 24.64 -17.16
N LYS A 156 -37.14 25.94 -17.32
CA LYS A 156 -37.67 26.60 -18.51
C LYS A 156 -36.84 26.33 -19.76
N THR A 157 -35.52 26.21 -19.61
CA THR A 157 -34.63 25.90 -20.72
C THR A 157 -34.82 24.44 -21.16
N VAL A 158 -34.83 23.50 -20.20
CA VAL A 158 -35.03 22.08 -20.45
C VAL A 158 -36.41 21.75 -20.99
N ALA A 159 -37.48 22.29 -20.35
CA ALA A 159 -38.87 21.96 -20.68
C ALA A 159 -39.30 22.35 -22.11
N LYS A 160 -38.59 23.29 -22.76
CA LYS A 160 -38.87 23.63 -24.17
C LYS A 160 -38.54 22.49 -25.13
N GLN A 161 -37.56 21.68 -24.79
CA GLN A 161 -37.09 20.53 -25.61
C GLN A 161 -37.57 19.19 -25.04
N ASP A 162 -37.67 19.10 -23.73
CA ASP A 162 -38.13 17.94 -22.96
C ASP A 162 -39.31 18.32 -22.04
N PRO A 163 -40.55 18.44 -22.58
CA PRO A 163 -41.70 18.85 -21.78
C PRO A 163 -42.10 17.89 -20.67
N LEU A 164 -41.80 16.61 -20.80
CA LEU A 164 -42.03 15.57 -19.78
C LEU A 164 -40.91 15.50 -18.76
N LEU A 165 -39.83 16.26 -18.92
CA LEU A 165 -38.64 16.29 -18.08
C LEU A 165 -38.00 14.88 -17.93
N LEU A 166 -38.03 14.07 -19.02
CA LEU A 166 -37.54 12.69 -19.03
C LEU A 166 -36.05 12.63 -18.77
N SER A 167 -35.26 13.54 -19.37
CA SER A 167 -33.82 13.67 -19.12
C SER A 167 -33.54 13.92 -17.65
N LEU A 168 -34.32 14.76 -16.97
CA LEU A 168 -34.11 15.07 -15.57
C LEU A 168 -34.47 13.91 -14.63
N GLN A 169 -35.37 13.00 -15.00
CA GLN A 169 -35.73 11.85 -14.18
C GLN A 169 -34.55 10.88 -14.00
N GLY A 170 -33.77 10.66 -15.06
CA GLY A 170 -32.53 9.90 -14.98
C GLY A 170 -31.53 10.53 -14.02
N PHE A 171 -31.36 11.85 -14.09
CA PHE A 171 -30.45 12.59 -13.23
C PHE A 171 -30.93 12.77 -11.78
N GLN A 172 -32.24 12.72 -11.51
CA GLN A 172 -32.75 12.69 -10.15
C GLN A 172 -32.36 11.44 -9.39
N ARG A 173 -32.30 10.27 -10.06
CA ARG A 173 -31.79 9.03 -9.48
C ARG A 173 -30.32 9.18 -9.08
N ILE A 174 -29.52 9.81 -9.94
CA ILE A 174 -28.12 10.10 -9.63
C ILE A 174 -28.00 11.05 -8.44
N LYS A 175 -28.81 12.11 -8.39
CA LYS A 175 -28.80 13.05 -7.25
C LYS A 175 -29.08 12.33 -5.93
N GLN A 176 -29.99 11.38 -5.91
CA GLN A 176 -30.28 10.57 -4.72
C GLN A 176 -29.12 9.65 -4.33
N GLN A 177 -28.35 9.18 -5.32
CA GLN A 177 -27.17 8.33 -5.08
C GLN A 177 -25.94 9.12 -4.64
N PHE A 178 -25.74 10.36 -5.18
CA PHE A 178 -24.58 11.21 -4.88
C PHE A 178 -24.77 12.14 -3.67
N VAL A 179 -25.98 12.46 -3.29
CA VAL A 179 -26.28 13.49 -2.31
C VAL A 179 -27.29 12.96 -1.31
N SER A 180 -26.90 12.00 -0.52
CA SER A 180 -27.49 11.76 0.79
C SER A 180 -27.06 12.83 1.80
N ALA A 181 -26.55 13.98 1.33
CA ALA A 181 -26.06 15.03 2.21
C ALA A 181 -27.23 15.68 2.94
N THR A 182 -27.53 15.14 4.10
CA THR A 182 -28.47 15.75 5.07
C THR A 182 -27.89 17.01 5.71
N ALA A 183 -26.58 17.26 5.55
CA ALA A 183 -25.89 18.37 6.19
C ALA A 183 -25.59 19.52 5.21
N ASP A 184 -26.01 20.75 5.58
CA ASP A 184 -25.68 21.97 4.86
C ASP A 184 -24.19 22.36 4.96
N GLY A 185 -23.42 21.64 5.79
CA GLY A 185 -21.98 21.79 5.99
C GLY A 185 -21.10 20.80 5.23
N ALA A 186 -21.66 20.03 4.28
CA ALA A 186 -20.90 19.06 3.51
C ALA A 186 -20.24 19.70 2.26
N LEU A 187 -18.91 19.65 2.17
CA LEU A 187 -18.11 20.19 1.08
C LEU A 187 -17.29 19.10 0.41
N LEU A 188 -17.13 19.23 -0.88
CA LEU A 188 -16.24 18.41 -1.70
C LEU A 188 -15.09 19.28 -2.19
N LEU A 189 -13.83 18.81 -2.04
CA LEU A 189 -12.65 19.52 -2.50
C LEU A 189 -11.75 18.56 -3.28
N ASN A 190 -11.40 18.92 -4.51
CA ASN A 190 -10.42 18.22 -5.32
C ASN A 190 -9.06 18.90 -5.20
N SER A 191 -8.02 18.13 -4.87
CA SER A 191 -6.64 18.59 -4.81
C SER A 191 -6.00 18.55 -6.20
N ARG A 192 -5.15 19.55 -6.53
CA ARG A 192 -4.29 19.52 -7.73
C ARG A 192 -3.21 18.46 -7.64
N ALA A 193 -2.67 18.26 -6.43
CA ALA A 193 -1.64 17.26 -6.18
C ALA A 193 -2.21 15.84 -6.21
N ALA A 194 -1.37 14.88 -6.60
CA ALA A 194 -1.72 13.47 -6.52
C ALA A 194 -2.05 13.07 -5.07
N ALA A 195 -2.98 12.14 -4.90
CA ALA A 195 -3.42 11.67 -3.57
C ALA A 195 -2.26 11.14 -2.71
N LEU A 196 -1.25 10.57 -3.35
CA LEU A 196 -0.10 9.93 -2.71
C LEU A 196 1.11 10.88 -2.55
N ASP A 197 1.03 12.11 -3.06
CA ASP A 197 2.00 13.18 -2.75
C ASP A 197 1.70 13.73 -1.35
N ALA A 198 2.17 13.00 -0.35
CA ALA A 198 1.82 13.27 1.03
C ALA A 198 2.41 14.58 1.57
N ASP A 199 3.48 15.11 0.98
CA ASP A 199 4.03 16.42 1.34
C ASP A 199 3.11 17.55 0.85
N ALA A 200 2.65 17.48 -0.40
CA ALA A 200 1.68 18.42 -0.94
C ALA A 200 0.33 18.29 -0.20
N GLN A 201 -0.11 17.07 0.08
CA GLN A 201 -1.34 16.84 0.82
C GLN A 201 -1.26 17.34 2.28
N THR A 202 -0.11 17.22 2.93
CA THR A 202 0.10 17.76 4.29
C THR A 202 0.05 19.29 4.29
N ARG A 203 0.64 19.95 3.28
CA ARG A 203 0.56 21.42 3.13
C ARG A 203 -0.89 21.86 2.89
N LEU A 204 -1.61 21.18 2.00
CA LEU A 204 -3.01 21.48 1.72
C LEU A 204 -3.89 21.30 2.96
N GLN A 205 -3.72 20.22 3.72
CA GLN A 205 -4.46 20.00 4.98
C GLN A 205 -4.18 21.10 6.00
N ALA A 206 -2.92 21.52 6.15
CA ALA A 206 -2.58 22.65 7.01
C ALA A 206 -3.25 23.95 6.53
N GLY A 207 -3.28 24.21 5.22
CA GLY A 207 -3.97 25.34 4.61
C GLY A 207 -5.48 25.30 4.88
N ILE A 208 -6.12 24.14 4.72
CA ILE A 208 -7.57 23.96 5.01
C ILE A 208 -7.84 24.26 6.48
N VAL A 209 -7.07 23.68 7.41
CA VAL A 209 -7.25 23.88 8.85
C VAL A 209 -7.02 25.34 9.24
N THR A 210 -6.00 25.99 8.69
CA THR A 210 -5.69 27.40 8.97
C THR A 210 -6.81 28.32 8.47
N THR A 211 -7.27 28.09 7.23
CA THR A 211 -8.38 28.87 6.63
C THR A 211 -9.69 28.69 7.41
N PHE A 212 -9.99 27.43 7.78
CA PHE A 212 -11.16 27.15 8.62
C PHE A 212 -11.05 27.83 9.98
N SER A 213 -9.91 27.72 10.66
CA SER A 213 -9.72 28.29 12.01
C SER A 213 -9.84 29.81 12.01
N ALA A 214 -9.31 30.48 10.99
CA ALA A 214 -9.45 31.95 10.84
C ALA A 214 -10.90 32.32 10.65
N LEU A 215 -11.63 31.66 9.74
CA LEU A 215 -13.06 31.94 9.51
C LEU A 215 -13.91 31.60 10.74
N ASN A 216 -13.58 30.51 11.44
CA ASN A 216 -14.30 30.10 12.65
C ASN A 216 -14.10 31.09 13.80
N ALA A 217 -12.91 31.67 13.97
CA ALA A 217 -12.63 32.70 14.95
C ALA A 217 -13.47 33.96 14.66
N GLU A 218 -13.60 34.38 13.40
CA GLU A 218 -14.45 35.51 12.97
C GLU A 218 -15.92 35.26 13.28
N ASN A 219 -16.37 34.00 13.32
CA ASN A 219 -17.77 33.60 13.55
C ASN A 219 -18.02 33.04 14.97
N GLY A 220 -17.19 33.37 15.95
CA GLY A 220 -17.39 33.00 17.36
C GLY A 220 -16.91 31.60 17.74
N SER A 221 -16.07 30.95 16.90
CA SER A 221 -15.36 29.65 17.18
C SER A 221 -16.27 28.49 17.55
N SER A 222 -17.46 28.41 17.00
CA SER A 222 -18.48 27.41 17.37
C SER A 222 -18.55 26.20 16.46
N PHE A 223 -17.94 26.26 15.26
CA PHE A 223 -17.97 25.18 14.27
C PHE A 223 -16.82 24.19 14.45
N ARG A 224 -17.03 22.95 14.01
CA ARG A 224 -16.01 21.89 13.95
C ARG A 224 -15.82 21.43 12.50
N LEU A 225 -14.59 21.10 12.14
CA LEU A 225 -14.25 20.58 10.82
C LEU A 225 -13.82 19.11 10.95
N ALA A 226 -14.50 18.25 10.24
CA ALA A 226 -14.06 16.87 10.04
C ALA A 226 -13.63 16.67 8.57
N MET A 227 -12.53 15.94 8.37
CA MET A 227 -11.97 15.69 7.04
C MET A 227 -11.85 14.18 6.81
N ALA A 228 -12.25 13.73 5.61
CA ALA A 228 -12.14 12.35 5.15
C ALA A 228 -11.60 12.31 3.72
N GLY A 229 -11.20 11.12 3.29
CA GLY A 229 -10.70 10.88 1.94
C GLY A 229 -9.32 10.26 1.89
N VAL A 230 -8.97 9.69 0.74
CA VAL A 230 -7.66 9.03 0.52
C VAL A 230 -6.46 9.91 0.88
N PRO A 231 -6.45 11.24 0.57
CA PRO A 231 -5.31 12.10 0.91
C PRO A 231 -5.08 12.24 2.42
N VAL A 232 -6.13 12.11 3.24
CA VAL A 232 -6.03 12.17 4.70
C VAL A 232 -5.29 10.93 5.23
N PHE A 233 -5.62 9.75 4.70
CA PHE A 233 -4.92 8.50 5.04
C PHE A 233 -3.46 8.52 4.56
N SER A 234 -3.21 8.99 3.33
CA SER A 234 -1.86 9.06 2.75
C SER A 234 -0.93 9.93 3.62
N SER A 235 -1.33 11.13 3.98
CA SER A 235 -0.54 12.02 4.82
C SER A 235 -0.36 11.51 6.26
N ALA A 236 -1.36 10.83 6.82
CA ALA A 236 -1.27 10.21 8.14
C ALA A 236 -0.30 9.02 8.12
N ALA A 237 -0.40 8.16 7.10
CA ALA A 237 0.49 7.03 6.92
C ALA A 237 1.95 7.46 6.77
N GLN A 238 2.22 8.47 5.94
CA GLN A 238 3.59 8.99 5.77
C GLN A 238 4.17 9.53 7.08
N ARG A 239 3.39 10.26 7.87
CA ARG A 239 3.85 10.78 9.16
C ARG A 239 4.23 9.67 10.14
N GLU A 240 3.39 8.63 10.25
CA GLU A 240 3.68 7.49 11.14
C GLU A 240 4.89 6.69 10.63
N ILE A 241 4.99 6.44 9.33
CA ILE A 241 6.16 5.76 8.74
C ILE A 241 7.43 6.59 8.93
N GLY A 242 7.38 7.90 8.66
CA GLY A 242 8.53 8.78 8.88
C GLY A 242 9.00 8.76 10.34
N ARG A 243 8.06 8.71 11.29
CA ARG A 243 8.35 8.54 12.71
C ARG A 243 8.95 7.17 13.03
N ASP A 244 8.39 6.09 12.49
CA ASP A 244 8.91 4.73 12.67
C ASP A 244 10.34 4.64 12.12
N VAL A 245 10.57 5.16 10.90
CA VAL A 245 11.91 5.22 10.28
C VAL A 245 12.91 5.94 11.18
N GLY A 246 12.56 7.11 11.68
CA GLY A 246 13.42 7.90 12.57
C GLY A 246 13.71 7.17 13.88
N LEU A 247 12.67 6.65 14.54
CA LEU A 247 12.78 5.93 15.81
C LEU A 247 13.62 4.64 15.68
N VAL A 248 13.29 3.82 14.68
CA VAL A 248 13.99 2.54 14.43
C VAL A 248 15.45 2.78 14.08
N SER A 249 15.74 3.73 13.19
CA SER A 249 17.13 4.05 12.80
C SER A 249 17.94 4.56 13.99
N ALA A 250 17.38 5.45 14.80
CA ALA A 250 18.04 5.96 16.00
C ALA A 250 18.25 4.86 17.05
N ALA A 251 17.24 4.04 17.31
CA ALA A 251 17.31 2.95 18.29
C ALA A 251 18.27 1.84 17.85
N SER A 252 18.24 1.46 16.57
CA SER A 252 19.18 0.48 15.99
C SER A 252 20.62 0.98 16.09
N GLY A 253 20.88 2.21 15.67
CA GLY A 253 22.21 2.83 15.76
C GLY A 253 22.69 2.94 17.22
N ALA A 254 21.85 3.42 18.13
CA ALA A 254 22.18 3.50 19.55
C ALA A 254 22.43 2.13 20.17
N GLY A 255 21.63 1.13 19.81
CA GLY A 255 21.77 -0.25 20.29
C GLY A 255 23.11 -0.87 19.84
N VAL A 256 23.46 -0.73 18.58
CA VAL A 256 24.76 -1.20 18.04
C VAL A 256 25.93 -0.49 18.70
N ILE A 257 25.86 0.84 18.88
CA ILE A 257 26.87 1.63 19.58
C ILE A 257 27.02 1.17 21.03
N ALA A 258 25.91 1.00 21.75
CA ALA A 258 25.92 0.55 23.16
C ALA A 258 26.55 -0.83 23.29
N VAL A 259 26.11 -1.81 22.48
CA VAL A 259 26.69 -3.17 22.49
C VAL A 259 28.17 -3.12 22.17
N PHE A 260 28.56 -2.34 21.15
CA PHE A 260 29.98 -2.21 20.77
C PHE A 260 30.84 -1.63 21.89
N LEU A 261 30.38 -0.55 22.56
CA LEU A 261 31.12 0.06 23.68
C LEU A 261 31.21 -0.87 24.90
N LEU A 262 30.14 -1.63 25.19
CA LEU A 262 30.16 -2.64 26.24
C LEU A 262 31.20 -3.74 25.98
N LEU A 263 31.33 -4.17 24.73
CA LEU A 263 32.20 -5.27 24.32
C LEU A 263 33.67 -4.83 24.20
N PHE A 264 33.93 -3.76 23.44
CA PHE A 264 35.30 -3.38 23.05
C PHE A 264 35.89 -2.24 23.86
N ARG A 265 35.07 -1.45 24.57
CA ARG A 265 35.47 -0.32 25.43
C ARG A 265 36.46 0.65 24.76
N SER A 266 36.33 0.85 23.45
CA SER A 266 37.24 1.66 22.63
C SER A 266 36.48 2.61 21.71
N PHE A 267 36.49 3.91 22.04
CA PHE A 267 35.89 4.94 21.19
C PHE A 267 36.62 5.09 19.85
N ALA A 268 37.93 4.87 19.82
CA ALA A 268 38.71 4.95 18.57
C ALA A 268 38.32 3.82 17.60
N ALA A 269 38.12 2.59 18.08
CA ALA A 269 37.64 1.48 17.28
C ALA A 269 36.21 1.73 16.80
N LEU A 270 35.32 2.22 17.69
CA LEU A 270 33.95 2.59 17.36
C LEU A 270 33.89 3.61 16.22
N HIS A 271 34.66 4.68 16.30
CA HIS A 271 34.71 5.71 15.27
C HIS A 271 35.01 5.12 13.88
N TRP A 272 36.04 4.27 13.76
CA TRP A 272 36.43 3.68 12.50
C TRP A 272 35.38 2.67 11.95
N ILE A 273 34.75 1.92 12.83
CA ILE A 273 33.68 1.00 12.43
C ILE A 273 32.46 1.78 11.94
N LEU A 274 32.04 2.79 12.67
CA LEU A 274 30.91 3.63 12.22
C LEU A 274 31.18 4.27 10.84
N LEU A 275 32.41 4.66 10.58
CA LEU A 275 32.78 5.21 9.28
C LEU A 275 32.75 4.15 8.16
N ILE A 276 33.19 2.92 8.44
CA ILE A 276 33.05 1.78 7.51
C ILE A 276 31.58 1.46 7.25
N GLN A 277 30.75 1.46 8.28
CA GLN A 277 29.32 1.21 8.15
C GLN A 277 28.62 2.30 7.34
N ALA A 278 28.95 3.57 7.59
CA ALA A 278 28.42 4.67 6.81
C ALA A 278 28.82 4.55 5.33
N ALA A 279 30.06 4.17 5.03
CA ALA A 279 30.51 3.94 3.67
C ALA A 279 29.79 2.76 3.01
N ALA A 280 29.59 1.64 3.73
CA ALA A 280 28.83 0.49 3.24
C ALA A 280 27.36 0.85 2.97
N PHE A 281 26.72 1.61 3.87
CA PHE A 281 25.37 2.13 3.70
C PHE A 281 25.27 3.03 2.45
N LEU A 282 26.20 3.95 2.27
CA LEU A 282 26.24 4.83 1.09
C LEU A 282 26.44 4.04 -0.21
N CYS A 283 27.24 2.98 -0.19
CA CYS A 283 27.38 2.08 -1.35
C CYS A 283 26.07 1.36 -1.66
N GLY A 284 25.32 0.90 -0.63
CA GLY A 284 24.00 0.34 -0.78
C GLY A 284 23.00 1.31 -1.36
N ALA A 285 22.93 2.52 -0.78
CA ALA A 285 22.04 3.59 -1.24
C ALA A 285 22.36 4.05 -2.68
N LEU A 286 23.62 4.18 -3.03
CA LEU A 286 24.05 4.49 -4.39
C LEU A 286 23.70 3.34 -5.36
N GLY A 287 23.93 2.09 -4.94
CA GLY A 287 23.62 0.92 -5.76
C GLY A 287 22.12 0.84 -6.14
N ILE A 288 21.22 1.07 -5.17
CA ILE A 288 19.79 1.10 -5.47
C ILE A 288 19.38 2.36 -6.26
N ALA A 289 20.02 3.52 -6.02
CA ALA A 289 19.75 4.74 -6.78
C ALA A 289 20.14 4.61 -8.28
N VAL A 290 21.09 3.74 -8.60
CA VAL A 290 21.47 3.42 -10.00
C VAL A 290 20.54 2.42 -10.63
N LEU A 291 20.02 1.44 -9.87
CA LEU A 291 19.17 0.37 -10.39
C LEU A 291 17.69 0.77 -10.51
N PHE A 292 17.22 1.65 -9.62
CA PHE A 292 15.82 2.06 -9.53
C PHE A 292 15.70 3.56 -9.73
N GLU A 293 14.75 4.00 -10.54
CA GLU A 293 14.47 5.42 -10.75
C GLU A 293 14.05 6.15 -9.48
N ARG A 294 13.37 5.43 -8.59
CA ARG A 294 12.87 5.93 -7.30
C ARG A 294 13.09 4.90 -6.21
N VAL A 295 13.49 5.35 -5.06
CA VAL A 295 13.79 4.51 -3.90
C VAL A 295 12.74 4.77 -2.83
N ASN A 296 12.11 3.70 -2.32
CA ASN A 296 11.13 3.84 -1.26
C ASN A 296 11.79 4.17 0.09
N SER A 297 11.20 5.09 0.84
CA SER A 297 11.69 5.49 2.16
C SER A 297 11.77 4.33 3.16
N LEU A 298 10.86 3.35 3.09
CA LEU A 298 10.90 2.14 3.91
C LEU A 298 12.11 1.26 3.58
N THR A 299 12.56 1.22 2.32
CA THR A 299 13.78 0.51 1.94
C THR A 299 15.00 1.07 2.65
N LEU A 300 15.10 2.41 2.75
CA LEU A 300 16.21 3.06 3.49
C LEU A 300 16.11 2.81 4.99
N ALA A 301 14.90 2.78 5.54
CA ALA A 301 14.67 2.49 6.95
C ALA A 301 15.07 1.07 7.33
N LEU A 302 14.61 0.08 6.56
CA LEU A 302 15.00 -1.31 6.72
C LEU A 302 16.49 -1.48 6.41
N GLY A 303 17.03 -0.73 5.43
CA GLY A 303 18.45 -0.64 5.16
C GLY A 303 19.29 -0.18 6.35
N ALA A 304 18.76 0.73 7.18
CA ALA A 304 19.43 1.13 8.42
C ALA A 304 19.57 -0.04 9.42
N SER A 305 18.62 -0.96 9.49
CA SER A 305 18.75 -2.16 10.33
C SER A 305 19.82 -3.13 9.80
N LEU A 306 20.13 -3.10 8.49
CA LEU A 306 21.21 -3.89 7.89
C LEU A 306 22.61 -3.44 8.37
N ILE A 307 22.73 -2.27 8.97
CA ILE A 307 23.97 -1.82 9.62
C ILE A 307 24.44 -2.86 10.64
N GLY A 308 23.51 -3.47 11.41
CA GLY A 308 23.81 -4.52 12.36
C GLY A 308 24.47 -5.74 11.73
N ILE A 309 24.07 -6.12 10.52
CA ILE A 309 24.65 -7.26 9.77
C ILE A 309 26.04 -6.92 9.25
N CYS A 310 26.21 -5.72 8.70
CA CYS A 310 27.50 -5.29 8.16
C CYS A 310 28.57 -5.12 9.25
N VAL A 311 28.19 -4.91 10.51
CA VAL A 311 29.10 -4.81 11.67
C VAL A 311 29.72 -6.18 12.01
N ASP A 312 29.07 -7.26 11.68
CA ASP A 312 29.52 -8.62 12.04
C ASP A 312 30.92 -8.94 11.49
N TYR A 313 31.21 -8.55 10.23
CA TYR A 313 32.49 -8.80 9.62
C TYR A 313 33.66 -8.10 10.34
N PRO A 314 33.63 -6.79 10.64
CA PRO A 314 34.59 -6.13 11.49
C PRO A 314 34.75 -6.75 12.89
N ILE A 315 33.65 -7.13 13.55
CA ILE A 315 33.65 -7.72 14.88
C ILE A 315 34.49 -9.00 14.93
N HIS A 316 34.30 -9.92 13.99
CA HIS A 316 35.07 -11.15 13.89
C HIS A 316 36.58 -10.87 13.78
N VAL A 317 36.98 -9.93 12.93
CA VAL A 317 38.40 -9.54 12.78
C VAL A 317 38.95 -8.96 14.07
N MET A 318 38.18 -8.09 14.76
CA MET A 318 38.63 -7.43 15.98
C MET A 318 38.77 -8.38 17.15
N VAL A 319 37.79 -9.30 17.35
CA VAL A 319 37.84 -10.28 18.45
C VAL A 319 39.04 -11.21 18.31
N HIS A 320 39.32 -11.67 17.09
CA HIS A 320 40.47 -12.54 16.84
C HIS A 320 41.79 -11.78 16.97
N ALA A 321 41.89 -10.56 16.46
CA ALA A 321 43.09 -9.72 16.62
C ALA A 321 43.38 -9.41 18.10
N ALA A 322 42.35 -9.12 18.90
CA ALA A 322 42.50 -8.79 20.31
C ALA A 322 43.00 -9.97 21.18
N LYS A 323 42.54 -11.20 20.91
CA LYS A 323 42.85 -12.37 21.76
C LYS A 323 44.14 -13.09 21.39
N HIS A 324 44.52 -13.15 20.12
CA HIS A 324 45.75 -13.84 19.69
C HIS A 324 46.99 -12.94 19.64
N GLY A 325 46.84 -11.62 19.95
CA GLY A 325 47.97 -10.68 19.78
C GLY A 325 48.41 -10.52 18.32
N GLU A 326 47.53 -10.94 17.38
CA GLU A 326 47.78 -10.84 15.95
C GLU A 326 47.49 -9.41 15.48
N THR A 327 48.19 -8.99 14.45
CA THR A 327 47.85 -7.70 13.81
C THR A 327 46.47 -7.82 13.15
N PRO A 328 45.66 -6.73 13.11
CA PRO A 328 44.37 -6.75 12.41
C PRO A 328 44.47 -7.21 10.96
N HIS A 329 45.64 -7.02 10.33
CA HIS A 329 45.90 -7.47 8.97
C HIS A 329 46.04 -9.01 8.86
N GLN A 330 46.71 -9.65 9.83
CA GLN A 330 46.83 -11.08 9.90
C GLN A 330 45.49 -11.73 10.19
N ALA A 331 44.74 -11.23 11.17
CA ALA A 331 43.39 -11.72 11.50
C ALA A 331 42.44 -11.61 10.30
N ALA A 332 42.40 -10.46 9.60
CA ALA A 332 41.56 -10.28 8.42
C ALA A 332 41.97 -11.19 7.24
N ARG A 333 43.24 -11.55 7.13
CA ARG A 333 43.71 -12.51 6.10
C ARG A 333 43.33 -13.95 6.44
N LEU A 334 43.48 -14.32 7.70
CA LEU A 334 43.20 -15.67 8.19
C LEU A 334 41.71 -16.02 8.09
N LEU A 335 40.86 -15.06 8.51
CA LEU A 335 39.40 -15.26 8.53
C LEU A 335 38.74 -15.00 7.17
N TRP A 336 39.47 -14.54 6.15
CA TRP A 336 38.89 -14.15 4.86
C TRP A 336 38.05 -15.25 4.21
N PRO A 337 38.45 -16.53 4.16
CA PRO A 337 37.63 -17.57 3.54
C PRO A 337 36.29 -17.77 4.22
N ALA A 338 36.24 -17.69 5.56
CA ALA A 338 35.00 -17.78 6.33
C ALA A 338 34.14 -16.52 6.17
N LEU A 339 34.74 -15.32 6.25
CA LEU A 339 34.04 -14.04 6.04
C LEU A 339 33.43 -13.94 4.64
N ALA A 340 34.19 -14.34 3.59
CA ALA A 340 33.70 -14.28 2.22
C ALA A 340 32.55 -15.27 1.99
N MET A 341 32.61 -16.47 2.59
CA MET A 341 31.54 -17.46 2.51
C MET A 341 30.30 -17.00 3.27
N GLY A 342 30.45 -16.48 4.49
CA GLY A 342 29.35 -15.92 5.25
C GLY A 342 28.67 -14.80 4.49
N GLY A 343 29.45 -13.84 3.95
CA GLY A 343 28.87 -12.79 3.10
C GLY A 343 28.16 -13.33 1.86
N LEU A 344 28.68 -14.39 1.23
CA LEU A 344 28.05 -15.01 0.06
C LEU A 344 26.72 -15.70 0.44
N THR A 345 26.67 -16.42 1.56
CA THR A 345 25.43 -17.05 2.05
C THR A 345 24.38 -16.00 2.43
N THR A 346 24.79 -14.89 3.03
CA THR A 346 23.91 -13.76 3.32
C THR A 346 23.39 -13.11 2.04
N VAL A 347 24.24 -12.91 1.02
CA VAL A 347 23.83 -12.41 -0.30
C VAL A 347 22.83 -13.35 -0.97
N ILE A 348 23.03 -14.69 -0.90
CA ILE A 348 22.08 -15.67 -1.42
C ILE A 348 20.71 -15.53 -0.73
N GLY A 349 20.68 -15.36 0.59
CA GLY A 349 19.44 -15.13 1.35
C GLY A 349 18.71 -13.88 0.91
N TYR A 350 19.43 -12.76 0.74
CA TYR A 350 18.84 -11.51 0.24
C TYR A 350 18.42 -11.61 -1.24
N ALA A 351 19.16 -12.31 -2.09
CA ALA A 351 18.76 -12.57 -3.47
C ALA A 351 17.46 -13.39 -3.54
N ALA A 352 17.32 -14.42 -2.68
CA ALA A 352 16.07 -15.15 -2.54
C ALA A 352 14.93 -14.25 -2.08
N LEU A 353 15.17 -13.34 -1.13
CA LEU A 353 14.20 -12.33 -0.70
C LEU A 353 13.76 -11.44 -1.86
N GLY A 354 14.69 -10.88 -2.64
CA GLY A 354 14.41 -10.03 -3.79
C GLY A 354 13.62 -10.75 -4.88
N SER A 355 13.81 -12.07 -5.00
CA SER A 355 13.06 -12.89 -5.97
C SER A 355 11.66 -13.28 -5.50
N SER A 356 11.21 -12.81 -4.33
CA SER A 356 9.87 -13.10 -3.79
C SER A 356 8.73 -12.47 -4.60
N GLY A 357 9.02 -11.52 -5.51
CA GLY A 357 8.05 -10.79 -6.31
C GLY A 357 7.39 -9.64 -5.56
N PHE A 358 7.82 -9.36 -4.36
CA PHE A 358 7.37 -8.20 -3.59
C PHE A 358 8.30 -7.01 -3.89
N PRO A 359 7.81 -5.90 -4.50
CA PRO A 359 8.67 -4.82 -5.02
C PRO A 359 9.57 -4.18 -3.95
N GLY A 360 9.05 -3.98 -2.74
CA GLY A 360 9.83 -3.45 -1.64
C GLY A 360 11.04 -4.31 -1.27
N PHE A 361 10.91 -5.64 -1.40
CA PHE A 361 12.02 -6.55 -1.08
C PHE A 361 13.07 -6.66 -2.19
N GLU A 362 12.72 -6.35 -3.44
CA GLU A 362 13.71 -6.22 -4.51
C GLU A 362 14.69 -5.08 -4.22
N GLN A 363 14.16 -3.93 -3.81
CA GLN A 363 15.00 -2.79 -3.42
C GLN A 363 15.84 -3.09 -2.17
N ILE A 364 15.26 -3.76 -1.16
CA ILE A 364 15.99 -4.15 0.07
C ILE A 364 17.10 -5.15 -0.26
N ALA A 365 16.83 -6.13 -1.12
CA ALA A 365 17.80 -7.13 -1.53
C ALA A 365 18.98 -6.50 -2.30
N ALA A 366 18.69 -5.60 -3.25
CA ALA A 366 19.72 -4.87 -3.98
C ALA A 366 20.54 -3.98 -3.02
N PHE A 367 19.90 -3.26 -2.10
CA PHE A 367 20.59 -2.48 -1.08
C PHE A 367 21.52 -3.34 -0.24
N ALA A 368 21.04 -4.49 0.26
CA ALA A 368 21.81 -5.42 1.06
C ALA A 368 23.01 -5.98 0.29
N LEU A 369 22.82 -6.37 -0.97
CA LEU A 369 23.89 -6.88 -1.84
C LEU A 369 25.07 -5.89 -1.91
N PHE A 370 24.78 -4.64 -2.29
CA PHE A 370 25.85 -3.62 -2.42
C PHE A 370 26.48 -3.27 -1.07
N SER A 371 25.67 -3.18 0.00
CA SER A 371 26.17 -2.88 1.35
C SER A 371 27.04 -3.99 1.91
N ILE A 372 26.64 -5.27 1.77
CA ILE A 372 27.39 -6.42 2.27
C ILE A 372 28.72 -6.57 1.52
N VAL A 373 28.70 -6.48 0.18
CA VAL A 373 29.92 -6.55 -0.63
C VAL A 373 30.87 -5.41 -0.25
N ALA A 374 30.37 -4.19 -0.10
CA ALA A 374 31.17 -3.05 0.34
C ALA A 374 31.76 -3.27 1.74
N ALA A 375 30.94 -3.72 2.72
CA ALA A 375 31.37 -4.00 4.08
C ALA A 375 32.48 -5.07 4.13
N LEU A 376 32.33 -6.15 3.38
CA LEU A 376 33.36 -7.21 3.27
C LEU A 376 34.68 -6.67 2.71
N LEU A 377 34.63 -5.94 1.59
CA LEU A 377 35.82 -5.37 0.96
C LEU A 377 36.51 -4.33 1.88
N LEU A 378 35.71 -3.46 2.52
CA LEU A 378 36.23 -2.48 3.48
C LEU A 378 36.84 -3.18 4.70
N THR A 379 36.22 -4.24 5.22
CA THR A 379 36.76 -5.04 6.33
C THR A 379 38.07 -5.73 5.94
N ARG A 380 38.18 -6.22 4.75
CA ARG A 380 39.39 -6.92 4.27
C ARG A 380 40.56 -5.99 3.99
N TYR A 381 40.30 -4.86 3.35
CA TYR A 381 41.35 -4.03 2.79
C TYR A 381 41.59 -2.72 3.53
N VAL A 382 40.58 -2.15 4.20
CA VAL A 382 40.62 -0.82 4.84
C VAL A 382 40.69 -0.91 6.36
N LEU A 383 39.87 -1.76 6.99
CA LEU A 383 39.81 -1.91 8.45
C LEU A 383 41.18 -2.16 9.10
N PRO A 384 42.06 -3.04 8.58
CA PRO A 384 43.36 -3.24 9.19
C PRO A 384 44.25 -1.99 9.21
N ALA A 385 44.12 -1.12 8.22
CA ALA A 385 44.86 0.14 8.17
C ALA A 385 44.31 1.19 9.14
N LEU A 386 43.02 1.17 9.42
CA LEU A 386 42.37 2.07 10.36
C LEU A 386 42.65 1.67 11.82
N LEU A 387 42.72 0.37 12.10
CA LEU A 387 42.94 -0.20 13.42
C LEU A 387 44.44 -0.38 13.80
N ALA A 388 45.38 -0.07 12.89
CA ALA A 388 46.81 -0.34 13.09
C ALA A 388 47.39 0.27 14.40
N ASN A 389 46.86 1.41 14.84
CA ASN A 389 47.30 2.10 16.06
C ASN A 389 46.24 2.10 17.16
N VAL A 390 45.24 1.23 17.07
CA VAL A 390 44.16 1.14 18.07
C VAL A 390 44.41 -0.07 18.98
N VAL A 391 44.44 0.17 20.29
CA VAL A 391 44.52 -0.89 21.27
C VAL A 391 43.16 -1.56 21.35
N LEU A 392 43.11 -2.85 21.05
CA LEU A 392 41.92 -3.69 21.15
C LEU A 392 41.97 -4.51 22.44
N HIS A 393 40.94 -4.46 23.23
CA HIS A 393 40.79 -5.27 24.45
C HIS A 393 40.09 -6.59 24.12
N PRO A 394 40.52 -7.72 24.73
CA PRO A 394 39.87 -8.99 24.50
C PRO A 394 38.40 -8.96 25.03
N VAL A 395 37.49 -9.42 24.19
CA VAL A 395 36.07 -9.54 24.56
C VAL A 395 35.84 -10.79 25.37
N GLU A 396 35.41 -10.61 26.62
CA GLU A 396 35.00 -11.71 27.51
C GLU A 396 33.56 -11.53 27.94
N LEU A 397 32.68 -12.35 27.37
CA LEU A 397 31.27 -12.37 27.75
C LEU A 397 31.05 -13.40 28.86
N PRO A 398 30.45 -12.99 30.00
CA PRO A 398 30.18 -13.92 31.10
C PRO A 398 29.19 -15.00 30.64
N GLY A 399 29.35 -16.22 31.13
CA GLY A 399 28.47 -17.35 30.86
C GLY A 399 28.77 -18.14 29.57
N ILE A 400 29.47 -17.53 28.57
CA ILE A 400 29.79 -18.19 27.29
C ILE A 400 30.57 -19.49 27.49
N ALA A 401 31.65 -19.45 28.31
CA ALA A 401 32.46 -20.65 28.62
C ALA A 401 31.64 -21.72 29.34
N GLY A 402 30.77 -21.27 30.31
CA GLY A 402 29.85 -22.15 31.02
C GLY A 402 28.87 -22.87 30.12
N TRP A 403 28.22 -22.10 29.20
CA TRP A 403 27.29 -22.63 28.22
C TRP A 403 27.95 -23.63 27.29
N LEU A 404 29.10 -23.31 26.75
CA LEU A 404 29.87 -24.20 25.89
C LEU A 404 30.26 -25.49 26.63
N GLY A 405 30.68 -25.37 27.91
CA GLY A 405 30.99 -26.50 28.76
C GLY A 405 29.75 -27.35 29.09
N PHE A 406 28.61 -26.73 29.37
CA PHE A 406 27.33 -27.40 29.60
C PHE A 406 26.86 -28.18 28.36
N CYS A 407 26.88 -27.59 27.18
CA CYS A 407 26.53 -28.25 25.94
C CYS A 407 27.42 -29.47 25.69
N ARG A 408 28.73 -29.38 25.99
CA ARG A 408 29.68 -30.50 25.85
C ARG A 408 29.41 -31.64 26.83
N ARG A 409 29.23 -31.33 28.11
CA ARG A 409 29.02 -32.31 29.17
C ARG A 409 27.70 -33.08 29.02
N ARG A 410 26.64 -32.39 28.59
CA ARG A 410 25.26 -32.94 28.53
C ARG A 410 24.79 -33.19 27.11
N ARG A 411 25.71 -33.22 26.12
CA ARG A 411 25.38 -33.26 24.69
C ARG A 411 24.37 -34.35 24.33
N ARG A 412 24.55 -35.59 24.81
CA ARG A 412 23.64 -36.71 24.50
C ARG A 412 22.21 -36.44 24.97
N HIS A 413 22.03 -35.96 26.21
CA HIS A 413 20.74 -35.69 26.80
C HIS A 413 20.07 -34.49 26.09
N LEU A 414 20.86 -33.46 25.77
CA LEU A 414 20.36 -32.28 25.04
C LEU A 414 19.96 -32.68 23.59
N LEU A 415 20.69 -33.54 22.92
CA LEU A 415 20.31 -34.01 21.57
C LEU A 415 19.04 -34.88 21.61
N ILE A 416 18.84 -35.71 22.64
CA ILE A 416 17.59 -36.46 22.80
C ILE A 416 16.42 -35.48 23.08
N GLY A 417 16.57 -34.57 24.00
CA GLY A 417 15.54 -33.53 24.28
C GLY A 417 15.21 -32.70 23.05
N PHE A 418 16.26 -32.33 22.28
CA PHE A 418 16.10 -31.64 21.01
C PHE A 418 15.33 -32.48 19.98
N GLY A 419 15.67 -33.76 19.85
CA GLY A 419 14.97 -34.68 18.95
C GLY A 419 13.47 -34.83 19.30
N CYS A 420 13.17 -34.98 20.60
CA CYS A 420 11.77 -35.01 21.07
C CYS A 420 11.05 -33.70 20.77
N ALA A 421 11.67 -32.55 21.04
CA ALA A 421 11.08 -31.24 20.75
C ALA A 421 10.88 -31.01 19.24
N ALA A 422 11.83 -31.48 18.42
CA ALA A 422 11.69 -31.42 16.95
C ALA A 422 10.53 -32.28 16.45
N LEU A 423 10.34 -33.50 16.99
CA LEU A 423 9.21 -34.36 16.67
C LEU A 423 7.88 -33.70 17.04
N VAL A 424 7.79 -33.07 18.21
CA VAL A 424 6.61 -32.31 18.60
C VAL A 424 6.38 -31.14 17.64
N ALA A 425 7.39 -30.35 17.32
CA ALA A 425 7.29 -29.26 16.37
C ALA A 425 6.79 -29.74 14.99
N ILE A 426 7.33 -30.84 14.47
CA ILE A 426 6.90 -31.44 13.19
C ILE A 426 5.44 -31.88 13.24
N ALA A 427 4.99 -32.51 14.35
CA ALA A 427 3.62 -32.97 14.52
C ALA A 427 2.59 -31.81 14.52
N TRP A 428 3.01 -30.62 14.94
CA TRP A 428 2.16 -29.42 14.97
C TRP A 428 2.23 -28.58 13.69
N LEU A 429 3.20 -28.77 12.80
CA LEU A 429 3.31 -28.01 11.55
C LEU A 429 2.02 -27.99 10.70
N PRO A 430 1.23 -29.10 10.58
CA PRO A 430 -0.01 -29.07 9.81
C PRO A 430 -1.10 -28.12 10.39
N GLN A 431 -0.92 -27.68 11.64
CA GLN A 431 -1.87 -26.79 12.32
C GLN A 431 -1.48 -25.30 12.15
N VAL A 432 -0.43 -24.99 11.41
CA VAL A 432 -0.04 -23.61 11.08
C VAL A 432 -1.21 -22.91 10.38
N ARG A 433 -1.63 -21.80 10.96
CA ARG A 433 -2.65 -20.94 10.37
C ARG A 433 -1.98 -19.84 9.56
N TRP A 434 -2.51 -19.58 8.37
CA TRP A 434 -2.02 -18.51 7.51
C TRP A 434 -2.96 -17.32 7.56
N MET A 435 -2.38 -16.12 7.62
CA MET A 435 -3.06 -14.84 7.56
C MET A 435 -2.69 -14.17 6.24
N ASP A 436 -3.58 -14.26 5.27
CA ASP A 436 -3.41 -13.65 3.95
C ASP A 436 -4.15 -12.28 3.85
N ASP A 437 -4.67 -11.77 4.97
CA ASP A 437 -5.34 -10.46 5.04
C ASP A 437 -4.29 -9.33 5.11
N MET A 438 -4.13 -8.61 3.98
CA MET A 438 -3.20 -7.47 3.88
C MET A 438 -3.60 -6.29 4.78
N GLN A 439 -4.87 -6.16 5.17
CA GLN A 439 -5.32 -5.07 6.03
C GLN A 439 -4.71 -5.17 7.43
N ASN A 440 -4.49 -6.39 7.93
CA ASN A 440 -3.83 -6.62 9.21
C ASN A 440 -2.31 -6.32 9.18
N LEU A 441 -1.73 -6.21 7.99
CA LEU A 441 -0.33 -5.83 7.79
C LEU A 441 -0.16 -4.32 7.57
N ALA A 442 -1.26 -3.61 7.31
CA ALA A 442 -1.26 -2.16 7.18
C ALA A 442 -1.21 -1.47 8.55
N LEU A 443 -0.85 -0.19 8.53
CA LEU A 443 -0.90 0.65 9.75
C LEU A 443 -2.30 0.61 10.38
N ASN A 444 -2.34 0.39 11.68
CA ASN A 444 -3.58 0.49 12.43
C ASN A 444 -4.00 1.97 12.51
N MET A 445 -5.02 2.31 11.73
CA MET A 445 -5.63 3.64 11.67
C MET A 445 -7.12 3.59 12.03
N ASP A 446 -7.51 2.77 13.00
CA ASP A 446 -8.91 2.51 13.32
C ASP A 446 -9.67 3.78 13.71
N GLU A 447 -9.05 4.69 14.47
CA GLU A 447 -9.65 6.00 14.77
C GLU A 447 -9.89 6.82 13.49
N LEU A 448 -8.94 6.81 12.56
CA LEU A 448 -9.06 7.54 11.31
C LEU A 448 -10.12 6.90 10.39
N LYS A 449 -10.19 5.56 10.37
CA LYS A 449 -11.25 4.82 9.64
C LYS A 449 -12.64 5.15 10.20
N GLN A 450 -12.80 5.16 11.53
CA GLN A 450 -14.07 5.52 12.16
C GLN A 450 -14.48 6.97 11.84
N ARG A 451 -13.54 7.91 11.90
CA ARG A 451 -13.79 9.32 11.52
C ARG A 451 -14.14 9.44 10.04
N ASP A 452 -13.41 8.75 9.17
CA ASP A 452 -13.68 8.72 7.72
C ASP A 452 -15.08 8.16 7.45
N GLN A 453 -15.46 7.06 8.09
CA GLN A 453 -16.77 6.45 7.95
C GLN A 453 -17.89 7.38 8.46
N ALA A 454 -17.69 8.05 9.60
CA ALA A 454 -18.63 9.03 10.13
C ALA A 454 -18.84 10.20 9.16
N VAL A 455 -17.77 10.73 8.54
CA VAL A 455 -17.89 11.78 7.54
C VAL A 455 -18.54 11.25 6.27
N ARG A 456 -18.11 10.11 5.73
CA ARG A 456 -18.64 9.51 4.49
C ARG A 456 -20.12 9.23 4.55
N SER A 457 -20.65 8.82 5.70
CA SER A 457 -22.09 8.55 5.87
C SER A 457 -22.99 9.75 5.53
N HIS A 458 -22.43 10.99 5.56
CA HIS A 458 -23.14 12.20 5.17
C HIS A 458 -23.07 12.51 3.66
N PHE A 459 -22.22 11.81 2.90
CA PHE A 459 -22.00 12.11 1.47
C PHE A 459 -22.61 11.06 0.55
N SER A 460 -22.30 9.80 0.72
CA SER A 460 -22.81 8.71 -0.12
C SER A 460 -22.66 7.36 0.55
N HIS A 461 -23.47 6.39 0.13
CA HIS A 461 -23.36 4.99 0.54
C HIS A 461 -22.39 4.19 -0.34
N ILE A 462 -21.55 4.83 -1.15
CA ILE A 462 -20.58 4.16 -2.00
C ILE A 462 -19.42 3.61 -1.16
N GLU A 463 -19.14 2.32 -1.32
CA GLU A 463 -18.04 1.64 -0.63
C GLU A 463 -16.73 1.82 -1.43
N PRO A 464 -15.70 2.47 -0.88
CA PRO A 464 -14.43 2.62 -1.56
C PRO A 464 -13.76 1.27 -1.78
N GLY A 465 -13.27 1.03 -3.01
CA GLY A 465 -12.51 -0.19 -3.32
C GLY A 465 -13.33 -1.37 -3.80
N ARG A 466 -14.67 -1.23 -3.95
CA ARG A 466 -15.55 -2.22 -4.56
C ARG A 466 -16.31 -1.62 -5.73
N PHE A 467 -16.17 -2.22 -6.91
CA PHE A 467 -16.80 -1.74 -8.13
C PHE A 467 -16.96 -2.87 -9.16
N VAL A 468 -17.78 -2.62 -10.16
CA VAL A 468 -17.87 -3.49 -11.34
C VAL A 468 -16.94 -2.90 -12.41
N LEU A 469 -15.96 -3.71 -12.83
CA LEU A 469 -15.07 -3.38 -13.93
C LEU A 469 -15.72 -3.80 -15.24
N VAL A 470 -15.87 -2.84 -16.16
CA VAL A 470 -16.35 -3.05 -17.52
C VAL A 470 -15.23 -2.72 -18.50
N GLN A 471 -14.91 -3.63 -19.41
CA GLN A 471 -13.85 -3.45 -20.42
C GLN A 471 -14.33 -3.94 -21.80
N ALA A 472 -13.97 -3.21 -22.85
CA ALA A 472 -14.20 -3.60 -24.23
C ALA A 472 -13.17 -2.96 -25.15
N ASP A 473 -13.08 -3.47 -26.39
CA ASP A 473 -12.13 -2.99 -27.40
C ASP A 473 -12.52 -1.62 -27.97
N ASP A 474 -13.80 -1.25 -27.87
CA ASP A 474 -14.33 0.04 -28.32
C ASP A 474 -15.34 0.62 -27.32
N LEU A 475 -15.61 1.93 -27.45
CA LEU A 475 -16.48 2.66 -26.54
C LEU A 475 -17.94 2.17 -26.61
N GLU A 476 -18.48 1.92 -27.78
CA GLU A 476 -19.88 1.49 -27.95
C GLU A 476 -20.13 0.14 -27.28
N THR A 477 -19.24 -0.83 -27.50
CA THR A 477 -19.31 -2.14 -26.83
C THR A 477 -19.14 -2.01 -25.33
N ALA A 478 -18.26 -1.11 -24.84
CA ALA A 478 -18.09 -0.86 -23.40
C ALA A 478 -19.37 -0.28 -22.78
N LEU A 479 -20.05 0.64 -23.45
CA LEU A 479 -21.31 1.21 -23.00
C LEU A 479 -22.43 0.16 -22.97
N GLN A 480 -22.56 -0.68 -24.00
CA GLN A 480 -23.52 -1.77 -24.04
C GLN A 480 -23.32 -2.78 -22.88
N ARG A 481 -22.06 -3.13 -22.57
CA ARG A 481 -21.68 -3.98 -21.45
C ARG A 481 -22.00 -3.31 -20.12
N SER A 482 -21.73 -2.01 -19.98
CA SER A 482 -22.08 -1.22 -18.81
C SER A 482 -23.58 -1.21 -18.56
N GLU A 483 -24.37 -0.94 -19.57
CA GLU A 483 -25.84 -0.96 -19.51
C GLU A 483 -26.39 -2.34 -19.12
N ALA A 484 -25.78 -3.44 -19.62
CA ALA A 484 -26.14 -4.79 -19.23
C ALA A 484 -25.82 -5.06 -17.76
N ALA A 485 -24.68 -4.59 -17.26
CA ALA A 485 -24.30 -4.68 -15.86
C ALA A 485 -25.23 -3.84 -14.99
N GLU A 486 -25.50 -2.59 -15.38
CA GLU A 486 -26.36 -1.68 -14.63
C GLU A 486 -27.81 -2.21 -14.50
N ARG A 487 -28.35 -2.87 -15.54
CA ARG A 487 -29.65 -3.56 -15.43
C ARG A 487 -29.68 -4.61 -14.33
N ARG A 488 -28.60 -5.40 -14.20
CA ARG A 488 -28.48 -6.39 -13.11
C ARG A 488 -28.36 -5.72 -11.75
N LEU A 489 -27.56 -4.66 -11.65
CA LEU A 489 -27.41 -3.88 -10.41
C LEU A 489 -28.71 -3.20 -9.99
N GLN A 490 -29.49 -2.68 -10.95
CA GLN A 490 -30.79 -2.09 -10.70
C GLN A 490 -31.79 -3.13 -10.13
N THR A 491 -31.76 -4.36 -10.63
CA THR A 491 -32.57 -5.47 -10.08
C THR A 491 -32.18 -5.76 -8.64
N LEU A 492 -30.88 -5.90 -8.34
CA LEU A 492 -30.40 -6.12 -6.98
C LEU A 492 -30.75 -4.97 -6.04
N GLN A 493 -30.72 -3.73 -6.51
CA GLN A 493 -31.15 -2.57 -5.73
C GLN A 493 -32.66 -2.60 -5.44
N GLY A 494 -33.47 -3.00 -6.42
CA GLY A 494 -34.92 -3.20 -6.24
C GLY A 494 -35.25 -4.29 -5.23
N GLU A 495 -34.41 -5.32 -5.13
CA GLU A 495 -34.51 -6.42 -4.15
C GLU A 495 -33.91 -6.07 -2.77
N ALA A 496 -33.43 -4.83 -2.57
CA ALA A 496 -32.74 -4.37 -1.35
C ALA A 496 -31.47 -5.17 -1.00
N ARG A 497 -30.83 -5.83 -1.99
CA ARG A 497 -29.58 -6.59 -1.86
C ARG A 497 -28.33 -5.76 -2.19
N LEU A 498 -28.54 -4.55 -2.71
CA LEU A 498 -27.53 -3.54 -3.00
C LEU A 498 -28.09 -2.20 -2.53
N SER A 499 -27.36 -1.47 -1.69
CA SER A 499 -27.84 -0.19 -1.14
C SER A 499 -27.90 0.92 -2.21
N GLY A 500 -27.05 0.83 -3.24
CA GLY A 500 -26.99 1.73 -4.37
C GLY A 500 -25.75 1.47 -5.23
N TYR A 501 -25.71 2.07 -6.41
CA TYR A 501 -24.53 2.03 -7.28
C TYR A 501 -24.40 3.33 -8.06
N GLN A 502 -23.18 3.64 -8.50
CA GLN A 502 -22.89 4.76 -9.38
C GLN A 502 -22.50 4.20 -10.75
N GLY A 503 -23.45 4.26 -11.69
CA GLY A 503 -23.29 3.81 -13.07
C GLY A 503 -22.96 4.96 -14.03
N LEU A 504 -22.85 4.61 -15.33
CA LEU A 504 -22.65 5.57 -16.42
C LEU A 504 -23.95 6.17 -16.93
N PHE A 505 -25.06 5.40 -16.85
CA PHE A 505 -26.38 5.88 -17.27
C PHE A 505 -26.91 6.96 -16.32
N PRO A 506 -27.44 8.08 -16.80
CA PRO A 506 -27.68 8.49 -18.19
C PRO A 506 -26.58 9.40 -18.78
N TRP A 507 -25.41 9.51 -18.15
CA TRP A 507 -24.32 10.37 -18.63
C TRP A 507 -23.73 9.92 -19.96
N LEU A 508 -23.53 8.62 -20.11
CA LEU A 508 -23.09 7.99 -21.35
C LEU A 508 -24.03 6.85 -21.69
N VAL A 509 -24.50 6.83 -22.91
CA VAL A 509 -25.49 5.88 -23.39
C VAL A 509 -25.06 5.35 -24.77
N SER A 510 -25.15 4.02 -24.96
CA SER A 510 -24.82 3.39 -26.22
C SER A 510 -25.80 3.84 -27.33
N GLN A 511 -25.34 3.88 -28.58
CA GLN A 511 -26.21 4.17 -29.72
C GLN A 511 -27.37 3.17 -29.78
N GLN A 512 -27.09 1.89 -29.49
CA GLN A 512 -28.11 0.85 -29.50
C GLN A 512 -29.23 1.13 -28.48
N LEU A 513 -28.90 1.54 -27.25
CA LEU A 513 -29.90 1.85 -26.24
C LEU A 513 -30.66 3.13 -26.58
N GLN A 514 -29.97 4.14 -27.12
CA GLN A 514 -30.62 5.38 -27.58
C GLN A 514 -31.66 5.09 -28.68
N HIS A 515 -31.33 4.18 -29.59
CA HIS A 515 -32.27 3.75 -30.67
C HIS A 515 -33.52 3.12 -30.06
N ARG A 516 -33.35 2.13 -29.17
CA ARG A 516 -34.44 1.45 -28.48
C ARG A 516 -35.33 2.41 -27.68
N ASN A 517 -34.69 3.34 -26.93
CA ASN A 517 -35.42 4.38 -26.20
C ASN A 517 -36.25 5.25 -27.17
N SER A 518 -35.66 5.73 -28.29
CA SER A 518 -36.34 6.59 -29.24
C SER A 518 -37.48 5.89 -29.96
N GLU A 519 -37.36 4.62 -30.33
CA GLU A 519 -38.44 3.79 -30.88
C GLU A 519 -39.60 3.64 -29.86
N THR A 520 -39.28 3.29 -28.63
CA THR A 520 -40.26 3.13 -27.56
C THR A 520 -40.97 4.45 -27.26
N TYR A 521 -40.24 5.56 -27.20
CA TYR A 521 -40.79 6.90 -27.04
C TYR A 521 -41.77 7.22 -28.18
N ASN A 522 -41.36 7.06 -29.43
CA ASN A 522 -42.21 7.34 -30.59
C ASN A 522 -43.48 6.48 -30.63
N ALA A 523 -43.38 5.22 -30.23
CA ALA A 523 -44.55 4.33 -30.11
C ALA A 523 -45.51 4.73 -28.98
N ALA A 524 -45.01 5.26 -27.90
CA ALA A 524 -45.81 5.69 -26.74
C ALA A 524 -46.52 7.04 -27.00
N ILE A 525 -45.91 7.99 -27.74
CA ILE A 525 -46.47 9.33 -27.98
C ILE A 525 -47.46 9.31 -29.15
N THR A 526 -48.59 8.57 -28.96
CA THR A 526 -49.68 8.54 -29.94
C THR A 526 -50.34 9.89 -30.07
N PRO A 527 -51.12 10.15 -31.18
CA PRO A 527 -51.92 11.36 -31.26
C PRO A 527 -52.81 11.66 -30.06
N LYS A 528 -53.49 10.59 -29.53
CA LYS A 528 -54.29 10.67 -28.33
C LYS A 528 -53.50 11.03 -27.08
N PHE A 529 -52.25 10.54 -26.92
CA PHE A 529 -51.38 10.89 -25.80
C PHE A 529 -50.99 12.38 -25.87
N ARG A 530 -50.68 12.91 -27.06
CA ARG A 530 -50.36 14.32 -27.27
C ARG A 530 -51.58 15.23 -26.96
N GLU A 531 -52.79 14.85 -27.38
CA GLU A 531 -54.02 15.56 -27.07
C GLU A 531 -54.25 15.61 -25.56
N THR A 532 -54.09 14.47 -24.85
CA THR A 532 -54.25 14.39 -23.39
C THR A 532 -53.23 15.26 -22.69
N TRP A 533 -51.97 15.25 -23.15
CA TRP A 533 -50.91 16.12 -22.63
C TRP A 533 -51.27 17.63 -22.82
N HIS A 534 -51.69 17.99 -24.01
CA HIS A 534 -52.11 19.37 -24.33
C HIS A 534 -53.25 19.81 -23.46
N ALA A 535 -54.27 18.99 -23.25
CA ALA A 535 -55.35 19.25 -22.34
C ALA A 535 -54.90 19.42 -20.88
N ALA A 536 -53.95 18.56 -20.41
CA ALA A 536 -53.39 18.66 -19.06
C ALA A 536 -52.58 19.93 -18.84
N LEU A 537 -51.83 20.41 -19.83
CA LEU A 537 -51.11 21.69 -19.78
C LEU A 537 -52.08 22.88 -19.69
N ASN A 538 -53.10 22.89 -20.54
CA ASN A 538 -54.10 23.95 -20.55
C ASN A 538 -54.84 24.01 -19.19
N ALA A 539 -55.21 22.90 -18.59
CA ALA A 539 -55.81 22.84 -17.27
C ALA A 539 -54.93 23.45 -16.15
N GLN A 540 -53.61 23.46 -16.33
CA GLN A 540 -52.64 24.06 -15.42
C GLN A 540 -52.33 25.53 -15.79
N GLY A 541 -52.87 26.06 -16.88
CA GLY A 541 -52.59 27.41 -17.37
C GLY A 541 -51.21 27.56 -18.00
N LEU A 542 -50.63 26.49 -18.49
CA LEU A 542 -49.34 26.46 -19.19
C LEU A 542 -49.52 26.62 -20.71
N ALA A 543 -48.56 27.23 -21.38
CA ALA A 543 -48.60 27.44 -22.84
C ALA A 543 -48.36 26.12 -23.57
N ALA A 544 -49.44 25.40 -23.88
CA ALA A 544 -49.42 24.07 -24.43
C ALA A 544 -48.67 23.98 -25.78
N ASP A 545 -48.79 25.00 -26.61
CA ASP A 545 -48.06 25.04 -27.94
C ASP A 545 -46.54 25.11 -27.78
N LYS A 546 -46.04 25.73 -26.69
CA LYS A 546 -44.60 25.83 -26.40
C LYS A 546 -44.01 24.58 -25.75
N LEU A 547 -44.89 23.74 -25.22
CA LEU A 547 -44.55 22.48 -24.48
C LEU A 547 -45.12 21.25 -25.18
N ALA A 548 -45.32 21.36 -26.50
CA ALA A 548 -45.83 20.26 -27.31
C ALA A 548 -44.81 19.12 -27.46
N LEU A 549 -45.28 17.88 -27.34
CA LEU A 549 -44.44 16.68 -27.53
C LEU A 549 -44.17 16.47 -29.02
N ARG A 550 -42.89 16.33 -29.37
CA ARG A 550 -42.41 16.09 -30.72
C ARG A 550 -41.94 14.64 -30.86
N ALA A 551 -42.02 14.08 -32.06
CA ALA A 551 -41.38 12.80 -32.33
C ALA A 551 -39.87 12.91 -32.18
N ALA A 552 -39.25 11.88 -31.69
CA ALA A 552 -37.80 11.78 -31.64
C ALA A 552 -37.23 11.70 -33.05
N GLY A 553 -36.24 12.50 -33.33
CA GLY A 553 -35.40 12.40 -34.53
C GLY A 553 -34.29 11.33 -34.35
N HIS A 554 -33.39 11.31 -35.32
CA HIS A 554 -32.19 10.44 -35.27
C HIS A 554 -30.95 11.19 -34.73
N ASP A 555 -31.17 12.27 -34.01
CA ASP A 555 -30.09 13.05 -33.40
C ASP A 555 -29.73 12.45 -32.06
N PHE A 556 -28.78 11.51 -32.08
CA PHE A 556 -28.33 10.78 -30.89
C PHE A 556 -27.22 11.55 -30.18
N LEU A 557 -27.17 11.35 -28.85
CA LEU A 557 -26.13 11.87 -28.00
C LEU A 557 -24.78 11.23 -28.36
N ASP A 558 -23.78 12.04 -28.71
CA ASP A 558 -22.43 11.55 -28.96
C ASP A 558 -21.66 11.34 -27.65
N SER A 559 -21.66 10.10 -27.17
CA SER A 559 -20.96 9.72 -25.94
C SER A 559 -19.44 9.92 -26.02
N ALA A 560 -18.83 9.86 -27.22
CA ALA A 560 -17.40 10.13 -27.39
C ALA A 560 -17.09 11.62 -27.23
N ALA A 561 -17.92 12.50 -27.79
CA ALA A 561 -17.78 13.95 -27.61
C ALA A 561 -17.98 14.36 -26.13
N LEU A 562 -18.86 13.68 -25.41
CA LEU A 562 -19.09 13.95 -23.98
C LEU A 562 -17.87 13.66 -23.11
N LEU A 563 -17.07 12.66 -23.44
CA LEU A 563 -15.83 12.34 -22.73
C LEU A 563 -14.73 13.41 -22.91
N THR A 564 -14.92 14.38 -23.82
CA THR A 564 -14.04 15.55 -23.99
C THR A 564 -14.69 16.86 -23.49
N SER A 565 -15.88 16.77 -22.90
CA SER A 565 -16.69 17.87 -22.37
C SER A 565 -16.57 17.98 -20.85
N PRO A 566 -17.18 18.97 -20.17
CA PRO A 566 -17.25 19.02 -18.70
C PRO A 566 -17.84 17.76 -18.04
N VAL A 567 -18.57 16.91 -18.79
CA VAL A 567 -19.05 15.60 -18.32
C VAL A 567 -17.89 14.66 -17.97
N GLN A 568 -16.74 14.79 -18.65
CA GLN A 568 -15.52 14.06 -18.31
C GLN A 568 -15.15 14.24 -16.84
N GLN A 569 -15.25 15.45 -16.29
CA GLN A 569 -14.93 15.71 -14.87
C GLN A 569 -15.90 14.98 -13.91
N ILE A 570 -17.16 14.83 -14.33
CA ILE A 570 -18.15 14.08 -13.55
C ILE A 570 -17.82 12.59 -13.54
N LEU A 571 -17.35 12.07 -14.68
CA LEU A 571 -17.06 10.66 -14.92
C LEU A 571 -15.60 10.29 -14.71
N ALA A 572 -14.74 11.23 -14.35
CA ALA A 572 -13.29 10.98 -14.25
C ALA A 572 -12.94 9.89 -13.24
N GLY A 573 -13.74 9.73 -12.18
CA GLY A 573 -13.62 8.60 -11.23
C GLY A 573 -14.17 7.26 -11.73
N GLN A 574 -14.81 7.23 -12.89
CA GLN A 574 -15.40 6.03 -13.50
C GLN A 574 -14.70 5.61 -14.79
N SER A 575 -14.07 6.54 -15.49
CA SER A 575 -13.31 6.25 -16.72
C SER A 575 -11.94 5.69 -16.38
N LEU A 576 -11.61 4.53 -16.96
CA LEU A 576 -10.36 3.82 -16.77
C LEU A 576 -9.50 3.90 -18.02
N GLN A 577 -8.23 4.25 -17.85
CA GLN A 577 -7.25 4.10 -18.91
C GLN A 577 -6.87 2.62 -19.03
N THR A 578 -7.27 1.99 -20.12
CA THR A 578 -6.89 0.63 -20.49
C THR A 578 -5.82 0.68 -21.58
N GLU A 579 -4.97 -0.34 -21.65
CA GLU A 579 -3.91 -0.42 -22.68
C GLU A 579 -4.54 -0.50 -24.09
N HIS A 580 -5.73 -1.09 -24.21
CA HIS A 580 -6.49 -1.23 -25.45
C HIS A 580 -7.97 -1.05 -25.16
N GLY A 581 -8.65 -0.17 -25.90
CA GLY A 581 -10.09 0.00 -25.82
C GLY A 581 -10.59 0.94 -24.73
N ALA A 582 -11.84 0.75 -24.30
CA ALA A 582 -12.51 1.55 -23.29
C ALA A 582 -12.77 0.74 -22.02
N GLY A 583 -12.57 1.37 -20.85
CA GLY A 583 -12.80 0.77 -19.55
C GLY A 583 -13.57 1.69 -18.61
N PHE A 584 -14.46 1.10 -17.80
CA PHE A 584 -15.25 1.85 -16.82
C PHE A 584 -15.37 1.11 -15.50
N ALA A 585 -15.45 1.89 -14.39
CA ALA A 585 -15.76 1.42 -13.07
C ALA A 585 -17.17 1.86 -12.66
N LEU A 586 -18.04 0.91 -12.34
CA LEU A 586 -19.33 1.18 -11.74
C LEU A 586 -19.19 0.97 -10.22
N TRP A 587 -19.24 2.05 -9.46
CA TRP A 587 -19.03 2.01 -8.01
C TRP A 587 -20.24 1.46 -7.29
N LEU A 588 -19.99 0.62 -6.27
CA LEU A 588 -21.03 -0.06 -5.52
C LEU A 588 -21.19 0.52 -4.12
N GLY A 589 -22.42 0.54 -3.64
CA GLY A 589 -22.75 0.76 -2.25
C GLY A 589 -22.60 -0.50 -1.40
N ASP A 590 -23.13 -0.50 -0.19
CA ASP A 590 -23.09 -1.65 0.70
C ASP A 590 -23.83 -2.84 0.10
N HIS A 591 -23.19 -4.01 0.07
CA HIS A 591 -23.69 -5.22 -0.58
C HIS A 591 -22.94 -6.48 -0.11
N ASP A 592 -23.51 -7.64 -0.36
CA ASP A 592 -22.82 -8.93 -0.28
C ASP A 592 -22.00 -9.17 -1.57
N PRO A 593 -20.65 -9.30 -1.48
CA PRO A 593 -19.79 -9.55 -2.62
C PRO A 593 -20.20 -10.75 -3.48
N ALA A 594 -20.59 -11.85 -2.85
CA ALA A 594 -20.98 -13.08 -3.55
C ALA A 594 -22.25 -12.89 -4.39
N VAL A 595 -23.19 -12.12 -3.88
CA VAL A 595 -24.45 -11.81 -4.55
C VAL A 595 -24.22 -11.03 -5.84
N VAL A 596 -23.43 -9.96 -5.76
CA VAL A 596 -23.12 -9.11 -6.93
C VAL A 596 -22.28 -9.87 -7.92
N ALA A 597 -21.23 -10.58 -7.47
CA ALA A 597 -20.39 -11.38 -8.36
C ALA A 597 -21.18 -12.43 -9.14
N ASN A 598 -22.09 -13.13 -8.46
CA ASN A 598 -22.97 -14.13 -9.09
C ASN A 598 -23.96 -13.50 -10.08
N ALA A 599 -24.52 -12.34 -9.76
CA ALA A 599 -25.46 -11.64 -10.64
C ALA A 599 -24.80 -11.18 -11.95
N LEU A 600 -23.50 -10.90 -11.92
CA LEU A 600 -22.73 -10.45 -13.08
C LEU A 600 -22.14 -11.61 -13.92
N GLN A 601 -22.26 -12.86 -13.46
CA GLN A 601 -21.77 -14.01 -14.20
C GLN A 601 -22.42 -14.10 -15.58
N GLY A 602 -21.60 -14.49 -16.57
CA GLY A 602 -22.03 -14.63 -17.97
C GLY A 602 -22.05 -13.33 -18.79
N LEU A 603 -21.77 -12.16 -18.20
CA LEU A 603 -21.61 -10.93 -18.93
C LEU A 603 -20.15 -10.81 -19.45
N PRO A 604 -19.93 -10.76 -20.79
CA PRO A 604 -18.58 -10.68 -21.35
C PRO A 604 -17.94 -9.32 -21.02
N GLY A 605 -16.67 -9.35 -20.59
CA GLY A 605 -15.92 -8.13 -20.26
C GLY A 605 -16.41 -7.36 -19.03
N VAL A 606 -17.27 -7.98 -18.21
CA VAL A 606 -17.77 -7.44 -16.95
C VAL A 606 -17.28 -8.29 -15.80
N ARG A 607 -16.64 -7.69 -14.83
CA ARG A 607 -16.13 -8.38 -13.64
C ARG A 607 -16.42 -7.60 -12.37
N TYR A 608 -16.83 -8.31 -11.31
CA TYR A 608 -16.80 -7.75 -9.96
C TYR A 608 -15.36 -7.59 -9.51
N TYR A 609 -15.04 -6.43 -8.96
CA TYR A 609 -13.71 -6.12 -8.46
C TYR A 609 -13.78 -5.69 -6.98
N SER A 610 -12.96 -6.33 -6.17
CA SER A 610 -12.77 -5.98 -4.76
C SER A 610 -11.29 -5.75 -4.51
N GLN A 611 -10.94 -4.55 -4.12
CA GLN A 611 -9.56 -4.20 -3.77
C GLN A 611 -9.05 -5.08 -2.62
N LYS A 612 -9.91 -5.37 -1.64
CA LYS A 612 -9.56 -6.23 -0.52
C LYS A 612 -9.19 -7.63 -1.00
N ASP A 613 -10.09 -8.29 -1.78
CA ASP A 613 -9.87 -9.67 -2.24
C ASP A 613 -8.64 -9.76 -3.14
N GLN A 614 -8.38 -8.72 -3.94
CA GLN A 614 -7.18 -8.63 -4.76
C GLN A 614 -5.92 -8.55 -3.90
N LEU A 615 -5.90 -7.70 -2.86
CA LEU A 615 -4.78 -7.60 -1.93
C LEU A 615 -4.55 -8.89 -1.15
N ASP A 616 -5.62 -9.56 -0.71
CA ASP A 616 -5.54 -10.84 0.01
C ASP A 616 -5.01 -11.95 -0.92
N SER A 617 -5.43 -11.98 -2.19
CA SER A 617 -4.89 -12.91 -3.19
C SER A 617 -3.41 -12.65 -3.49
N LEU A 618 -2.98 -11.38 -3.48
CA LEU A 618 -1.57 -11.00 -3.60
C LEU A 618 -0.75 -11.50 -2.40
N ALA A 619 -1.28 -11.35 -1.17
CA ALA A 619 -0.63 -11.83 0.04
C ALA A 619 -0.42 -13.35 0.01
N ALA A 620 -1.44 -14.11 -0.43
CA ALA A 620 -1.34 -15.56 -0.60
C ALA A 620 -0.26 -15.94 -1.64
N ARG A 621 -0.21 -15.26 -2.78
CA ARG A 621 0.85 -15.47 -3.80
C ARG A 621 2.24 -15.14 -3.25
N TYR A 622 2.38 -14.04 -2.51
CA TYR A 622 3.67 -13.70 -1.87
C TYR A 622 4.08 -14.73 -0.83
N ARG A 623 3.15 -15.27 -0.04
CA ARG A 623 3.42 -16.36 0.90
C ARG A 623 3.97 -17.60 0.19
N ASP A 624 3.26 -18.07 -0.82
CA ASP A 624 3.62 -19.30 -1.54
C ASP A 624 4.99 -19.14 -2.24
N ARG A 625 5.21 -17.99 -2.88
CA ARG A 625 6.50 -17.66 -3.51
C ARG A 625 7.63 -17.54 -2.47
N SER A 626 7.35 -16.91 -1.31
CA SER A 626 8.33 -16.79 -0.22
C SER A 626 8.72 -18.14 0.37
N LEU A 627 7.79 -19.08 0.52
CA LEU A 627 8.09 -20.46 0.96
C LEU A 627 8.99 -21.19 -0.04
N TRP A 628 8.72 -21.05 -1.35
CA TRP A 628 9.60 -21.60 -2.38
C TRP A 628 10.98 -20.96 -2.38
N MET A 629 11.07 -19.64 -2.20
CA MET A 629 12.34 -18.92 -2.13
C MET A 629 13.13 -19.29 -0.86
N LEU A 630 12.43 -19.51 0.27
CA LEU A 630 13.02 -20.04 1.49
C LEU A 630 13.69 -21.41 1.23
N ALA A 631 12.94 -22.34 0.62
CA ALA A 631 13.46 -23.66 0.32
C ALA A 631 14.66 -23.60 -0.65
N LEU A 632 14.54 -22.84 -1.73
CA LEU A 632 15.60 -22.65 -2.72
C LEU A 632 16.83 -21.98 -2.13
N GLY A 633 16.64 -20.95 -1.30
CA GLY A 633 17.72 -20.26 -0.60
C GLY A 633 18.50 -21.19 0.34
N ILE A 634 17.80 -22.02 1.11
CA ILE A 634 18.42 -23.05 1.98
C ILE A 634 19.26 -24.03 1.16
N VAL A 635 18.71 -24.54 0.06
CA VAL A 635 19.44 -25.47 -0.83
C VAL A 635 20.66 -24.78 -1.44
N ALA A 636 20.52 -23.56 -1.95
CA ALA A 636 21.61 -22.80 -2.55
C ALA A 636 22.73 -22.50 -1.54
N MET A 637 22.39 -22.07 -0.32
CA MET A 637 23.35 -21.85 0.77
C MET A 637 24.06 -23.18 1.14
N GLY A 638 23.33 -24.28 1.26
CA GLY A 638 23.89 -25.59 1.56
C GLY A 638 24.85 -26.10 0.50
N LEU A 639 24.50 -25.94 -0.76
CA LEU A 639 25.36 -26.30 -1.89
C LEU A 639 26.62 -25.44 -1.93
N CYS A 640 26.48 -24.14 -1.67
CA CYS A 640 27.60 -23.20 -1.63
C CYS A 640 28.63 -23.58 -0.54
N VAL A 641 28.14 -23.86 0.68
CA VAL A 641 29.01 -24.32 1.79
C VAL A 641 29.59 -25.68 1.52
N ALA A 642 28.80 -26.64 0.98
CA ALA A 642 29.26 -27.95 0.63
C ALA A 642 30.36 -27.92 -0.45
N TRP A 643 30.21 -27.03 -1.44
CA TRP A 643 31.23 -26.82 -2.49
C TRP A 643 32.56 -26.31 -1.91
N GLN A 644 32.51 -25.27 -1.05
CA GLN A 644 33.72 -24.72 -0.42
C GLN A 644 34.41 -25.71 0.50
N GLN A 645 33.64 -26.47 1.28
CA GLN A 645 34.19 -27.44 2.25
C GLN A 645 34.51 -28.84 1.62
N HIS A 646 34.21 -28.99 0.34
CA HIS A 646 34.33 -30.27 -0.41
C HIS A 646 33.63 -31.45 0.29
N SER A 647 32.52 -31.17 1.01
CA SER A 647 31.77 -32.15 1.78
C SER A 647 30.31 -31.75 1.98
N VAL A 648 29.38 -32.53 1.42
CA VAL A 648 27.95 -32.38 1.62
C VAL A 648 27.58 -32.54 3.09
N ARG A 649 28.22 -33.45 3.82
CA ARG A 649 27.98 -33.67 5.25
C ARG A 649 28.28 -32.40 6.06
N ILE A 650 29.39 -31.72 5.77
CA ILE A 650 29.77 -30.47 6.44
C ILE A 650 28.77 -29.36 6.08
N GLY A 651 28.38 -29.26 4.82
CA GLY A 651 27.33 -28.30 4.39
C GLY A 651 26.04 -28.47 5.15
N LEU A 652 25.53 -29.67 5.31
CA LEU A 652 24.31 -29.98 6.06
C LEU A 652 24.48 -29.68 7.56
N LEU A 653 25.61 -30.03 8.16
CA LEU A 653 25.90 -29.75 9.56
C LEU A 653 25.96 -28.23 9.84
N THR A 654 26.46 -27.44 8.90
CA THR A 654 26.53 -25.99 9.02
C THR A 654 25.14 -25.35 9.04
N LEU A 655 24.19 -25.88 8.25
CA LEU A 655 22.81 -25.41 8.19
C LEU A 655 21.94 -25.88 9.37
N LEU A 656 22.33 -26.96 10.05
CA LEU A 656 21.49 -27.65 11.04
C LEU A 656 20.99 -26.71 12.18
N PRO A 657 21.80 -25.79 12.77
CA PRO A 657 21.33 -24.90 13.83
C PRO A 657 20.23 -23.94 13.38
N CYS A 658 20.36 -23.36 12.19
CA CYS A 658 19.37 -22.41 11.67
C CYS A 658 18.09 -23.13 11.19
N LEU A 659 18.19 -24.29 10.57
CA LEU A 659 17.02 -25.10 10.22
C LEU A 659 16.25 -25.57 11.45
N ALA A 660 16.96 -25.97 12.50
CA ALA A 660 16.38 -26.35 13.77
C ALA A 660 15.68 -25.16 14.45
N ALA A 661 16.30 -23.99 14.47
CA ALA A 661 15.71 -22.77 15.00
C ALA A 661 14.40 -22.44 14.24
N THR A 662 14.43 -22.51 12.91
CA THR A 662 13.25 -22.27 12.07
C THR A 662 12.13 -23.26 12.37
N LEU A 663 12.43 -24.55 12.47
CA LEU A 663 11.47 -25.59 12.81
C LEU A 663 10.80 -25.32 14.16
N PHE A 664 11.59 -24.97 15.18
CA PHE A 664 11.04 -24.67 16.51
C PHE A 664 10.18 -23.42 16.53
N ILE A 665 10.54 -22.40 15.76
CA ILE A 665 9.75 -21.17 15.67
C ILE A 665 8.41 -21.45 14.99
N PHE A 666 8.40 -22.19 13.87
CA PHE A 666 7.15 -22.60 13.23
C PHE A 666 6.29 -23.47 14.14
N GLY A 667 6.92 -24.45 14.80
CA GLY A 667 6.22 -25.32 15.76
C GLY A 667 5.64 -24.55 16.94
N ALA A 668 6.38 -23.59 17.50
CA ALA A 668 5.92 -22.76 18.60
C ALA A 668 4.71 -21.88 18.19
N TRP A 669 4.75 -21.25 17.03
CA TRP A 669 3.62 -20.48 16.51
C TRP A 669 2.40 -21.35 16.22
N ALA A 670 2.62 -22.57 15.68
CA ALA A 670 1.53 -23.53 15.49
C ALA A 670 0.86 -23.93 16.81
N VAL A 671 1.66 -24.18 17.87
CA VAL A 671 1.16 -24.51 19.22
C VAL A 671 0.41 -23.34 19.84
N LEU A 672 0.92 -22.11 19.67
CA LEU A 672 0.29 -20.90 20.20
C LEU A 672 -0.96 -20.49 19.40
N GLY A 673 -1.18 -21.06 18.23
CA GLY A 673 -2.30 -20.73 17.35
C GLY A 673 -2.17 -19.37 16.66
N GLU A 674 -0.96 -18.81 16.61
CA GLU A 674 -0.66 -17.55 15.96
C GLU A 674 -0.78 -17.68 14.44
N ALA A 675 -1.41 -16.69 13.81
CA ALA A 675 -1.58 -16.69 12.36
C ALA A 675 -0.32 -16.10 11.69
N LEU A 676 0.28 -16.85 10.79
CA LEU A 676 1.52 -16.49 10.11
C LEU A 676 1.23 -15.78 8.79
N SER A 677 1.94 -14.70 8.51
CA SER A 677 1.95 -14.01 7.23
C SER A 677 3.24 -14.34 6.44
N PHE A 678 3.28 -13.97 5.17
CA PHE A 678 4.49 -14.07 4.35
C PHE A 678 5.71 -13.35 4.95
N LEU A 679 5.48 -12.31 5.77
CA LEU A 679 6.54 -11.58 6.47
C LEU A 679 7.27 -12.42 7.52
N HIS A 680 6.57 -13.35 8.19
CA HIS A 680 7.20 -14.29 9.12
C HIS A 680 8.15 -15.22 8.36
N VAL A 681 7.75 -15.72 7.20
CA VAL A 681 8.59 -16.57 6.33
C VAL A 681 9.85 -15.82 5.90
N ILE A 682 9.69 -14.58 5.50
CA ILE A 682 10.78 -13.69 5.08
C ILE A 682 11.74 -13.40 6.24
N GLY A 683 11.20 -13.08 7.42
CA GLY A 683 12.03 -12.89 8.63
C GLY A 683 12.84 -14.13 8.98
N LEU A 684 12.27 -15.33 8.82
CA LEU A 684 13.00 -16.59 9.01
C LEU A 684 14.04 -16.86 7.91
N LEU A 685 13.77 -16.50 6.66
CA LEU A 685 14.77 -16.57 5.59
C LEU A 685 15.98 -15.68 5.91
N LEU A 686 15.74 -14.46 6.39
CA LEU A 686 16.81 -13.57 6.85
C LEU A 686 17.55 -14.15 8.05
N ALA A 687 16.83 -14.68 9.04
CA ALA A 687 17.45 -15.34 10.21
C ALA A 687 18.35 -16.52 9.80
N ILE A 688 17.90 -17.36 8.86
CA ILE A 688 18.70 -18.47 8.33
C ILE A 688 19.98 -17.94 7.67
N SER A 689 19.87 -16.94 6.80
CA SER A 689 21.01 -16.39 6.08
C SER A 689 22.08 -15.81 7.01
N LEU A 690 21.67 -15.27 8.17
CA LEU A 690 22.56 -14.75 9.21
C LEU A 690 23.15 -15.86 10.08
N CYS A 691 22.34 -16.86 10.43
CA CYS A 691 22.79 -17.95 11.32
C CYS A 691 23.71 -18.97 10.64
N VAL A 692 23.65 -19.10 9.32
CA VAL A 692 24.57 -19.99 8.57
C VAL A 692 26.02 -19.61 8.83
N ASP A 693 26.29 -18.31 9.01
CA ASP A 693 27.64 -17.80 9.35
C ASP A 693 28.17 -18.39 10.66
N TYR A 694 27.30 -18.60 11.66
CA TYR A 694 27.71 -19.21 12.93
C TYR A 694 28.27 -20.62 12.72
N GLY A 695 27.62 -21.41 11.87
CA GLY A 695 28.08 -22.73 11.49
C GLY A 695 29.38 -22.68 10.71
N ILE A 696 29.52 -21.76 9.75
CA ILE A 696 30.72 -21.57 8.94
C ILE A 696 31.92 -21.25 9.83
N PHE A 697 31.81 -20.26 10.71
CA PHE A 697 32.87 -19.85 11.63
C PHE A 697 33.23 -20.97 12.63
N PHE A 698 32.21 -21.72 13.11
CA PHE A 698 32.43 -22.79 14.08
C PHE A 698 33.17 -24.00 13.52
N ILE A 699 33.02 -24.27 12.21
CA ILE A 699 33.66 -25.41 11.49
C ILE A 699 34.99 -25.00 10.84
N ASP A 700 35.28 -23.69 10.68
CA ASP A 700 36.44 -23.22 9.95
C ASP A 700 37.76 -23.79 10.50
N ARG A 701 38.64 -24.24 9.57
CA ARG A 701 39.94 -24.80 9.85
C ARG A 701 40.91 -23.86 10.53
N ASN A 702 40.78 -22.61 10.24
CA ASN A 702 41.65 -21.56 10.73
C ASN A 702 41.26 -21.06 12.15
N SER A 703 40.12 -21.48 12.65
CA SER A 703 39.64 -21.19 14.00
C SER A 703 40.31 -22.11 14.99
N ARG A 704 41.49 -21.71 15.55
CA ARG A 704 42.28 -22.50 16.46
C ARG A 704 41.64 -22.68 17.85
N ASP A 705 40.79 -21.73 18.28
CA ASP A 705 40.12 -21.76 19.59
C ASP A 705 38.62 -21.58 19.43
N SER A 706 37.86 -22.61 19.71
CA SER A 706 36.39 -22.61 19.65
C SER A 706 35.75 -21.62 20.63
N LEU A 707 36.41 -21.30 21.74
CA LEU A 707 35.90 -20.33 22.72
C LEU A 707 35.97 -18.89 22.19
N ILE A 708 37.09 -18.54 21.52
CA ILE A 708 37.28 -17.22 20.92
C ILE A 708 36.27 -17.00 19.78
N THR A 709 36.13 -18.03 18.91
CA THR A 709 35.16 -17.99 17.82
C THR A 709 33.74 -17.82 18.36
N TYR A 710 33.39 -18.52 19.44
CA TYR A 710 32.06 -18.41 20.04
C TYR A 710 31.82 -17.06 20.73
N HIS A 711 32.86 -16.41 21.29
CA HIS A 711 32.76 -15.02 21.73
C HIS A 711 32.55 -14.05 20.58
N ALA A 712 33.21 -14.28 19.43
CA ALA A 712 32.97 -13.44 18.23
C ALA A 712 31.54 -13.60 17.71
N ILE A 713 31.05 -14.85 17.62
CA ILE A 713 29.67 -15.13 17.23
C ILE A 713 28.68 -14.47 18.23
N ALA A 714 28.94 -14.56 19.55
CA ALA A 714 28.09 -13.94 20.56
C ALA A 714 28.05 -12.40 20.45
N ALA A 715 29.22 -11.80 20.18
CA ALA A 715 29.29 -10.35 19.96
C ALA A 715 28.50 -9.90 18.73
N SER A 716 28.64 -10.64 17.62
CA SER A 716 27.87 -10.46 16.38
C SER A 716 26.36 -10.66 16.62
N THR A 717 25.98 -11.76 17.30
CA THR A 717 24.59 -12.02 17.68
C THR A 717 23.97 -10.85 18.47
N LEU A 718 24.69 -10.29 19.45
CA LEU A 718 24.19 -9.19 20.26
C LEU A 718 23.98 -7.91 19.44
N THR A 719 24.88 -7.57 18.50
CA THR A 719 24.72 -6.40 17.62
C THR A 719 23.56 -6.60 16.65
N THR A 720 23.41 -7.81 16.08
CA THR A 720 22.29 -8.16 15.23
C THR A 720 20.95 -8.10 15.97
N LEU A 721 20.88 -8.68 17.19
CA LEU A 721 19.70 -8.61 18.02
C LEU A 721 19.35 -7.16 18.40
N ALA A 722 20.33 -6.32 18.76
CA ALA A 722 20.09 -4.91 19.08
C ALA A 722 19.53 -4.14 17.89
N SER A 723 20.07 -4.41 16.68
CA SER A 723 19.64 -3.77 15.46
C SER A 723 18.22 -4.18 15.05
N PHE A 724 17.93 -5.48 15.01
CA PHE A 724 16.61 -5.97 14.60
C PHE A 724 15.54 -5.79 15.67
N ALA A 725 15.86 -5.89 16.95
CA ALA A 725 14.92 -5.61 18.03
C ALA A 725 14.38 -4.16 17.98
N ALA A 726 15.19 -3.21 17.49
CA ALA A 726 14.76 -1.83 17.27
C ALA A 726 13.57 -1.72 16.31
N LEU A 727 13.43 -2.64 15.32
CA LEU A 727 12.27 -2.70 14.44
C LEU A 727 10.97 -2.96 15.21
N GLY A 728 11.06 -3.65 16.37
CA GLY A 728 9.93 -3.90 17.24
C GLY A 728 9.33 -2.66 17.91
N LEU A 729 10.04 -1.51 17.87
CA LEU A 729 9.55 -0.22 18.37
C LEU A 729 8.63 0.50 17.36
N GLY A 730 8.63 0.07 16.11
CA GLY A 730 7.77 0.64 15.07
C GLY A 730 6.31 0.27 15.29
N LYS A 731 5.41 1.17 14.95
CA LYS A 731 3.95 0.96 14.98
C LYS A 731 3.42 0.25 13.74
N THR A 732 4.18 0.31 12.64
CA THR A 732 3.85 -0.40 11.40
C THR A 732 3.95 -1.91 11.63
N PRO A 733 2.88 -2.71 11.55
CA PRO A 733 2.87 -4.13 11.95
C PRO A 733 3.91 -5.00 11.26
N THR A 734 4.33 -4.62 10.06
CA THR A 734 5.38 -5.30 9.29
C THR A 734 6.73 -5.33 10.01
N LEU A 735 7.08 -4.25 10.73
CA LEU A 735 8.37 -4.11 11.41
C LEU A 735 8.51 -5.04 12.63
N PRO A 736 7.56 -5.08 13.58
CA PRO A 736 7.59 -6.02 14.71
C PRO A 736 7.57 -7.49 14.28
N ILE A 737 6.84 -7.85 13.22
CA ILE A 737 6.81 -9.22 12.69
C ILE A 737 8.19 -9.65 12.22
N LEU A 738 8.87 -8.82 11.43
CA LEU A 738 10.23 -9.06 10.98
C LEU A 738 11.22 -9.10 12.17
N ALA A 739 11.10 -8.14 13.10
CA ALA A 739 11.94 -8.08 14.29
C ALA A 739 11.87 -9.39 15.09
N LEU A 740 10.65 -9.84 15.40
CA LEU A 740 10.43 -11.05 16.19
C LEU A 740 10.97 -12.28 15.49
N SER A 741 10.67 -12.44 14.20
CA SER A 741 11.11 -13.60 13.40
C SER A 741 12.64 -13.68 13.34
N VAL A 742 13.30 -12.55 13.06
CA VAL A 742 14.77 -12.50 12.96
C VAL A 742 15.40 -12.69 14.34
N CYS A 743 14.93 -11.99 15.37
CA CYS A 743 15.52 -12.07 16.71
C CYS A 743 15.39 -13.48 17.30
N LEU A 744 14.23 -14.14 17.16
CA LEU A 744 14.04 -15.51 17.61
C LEU A 744 14.94 -16.48 16.82
N GLY A 745 15.00 -16.34 15.49
CA GLY A 745 15.81 -17.19 14.63
C GLY A 745 17.31 -17.07 14.94
N VAL A 746 17.82 -15.85 15.03
CA VAL A 746 19.22 -15.55 15.32
C VAL A 746 19.59 -16.00 16.76
N GLY A 747 18.74 -15.70 17.75
CA GLY A 747 18.96 -16.09 19.13
C GLY A 747 18.98 -17.61 19.33
N LEU A 748 18.00 -18.33 18.77
CA LEU A 748 17.96 -19.80 18.83
C LEU A 748 19.11 -20.43 18.01
N GLY A 749 19.42 -19.91 16.83
CA GLY A 749 20.54 -20.37 16.01
C GLY A 749 21.87 -20.28 16.76
N PHE A 750 22.11 -19.17 17.46
CA PHE A 750 23.26 -18.96 18.33
C PHE A 750 23.31 -20.01 19.46
N LEU A 751 22.21 -20.23 20.18
CA LEU A 751 22.14 -21.18 21.28
C LEU A 751 22.32 -22.64 20.82
N LEU A 752 21.77 -22.98 19.65
CA LEU A 752 21.82 -24.34 19.11
C LEU A 752 23.17 -24.68 18.42
N CYS A 753 23.92 -23.68 17.97
CA CYS A 753 25.17 -23.86 17.26
C CYS A 753 26.16 -24.80 17.99
N PRO A 754 26.54 -24.60 19.26
CA PRO A 754 27.51 -25.46 19.95
C PRO A 754 26.95 -26.83 20.32
N LEU A 755 25.64 -27.03 20.29
CA LEU A 755 24.99 -28.31 20.55
C LEU A 755 24.96 -29.19 19.31
N LEU A 756 24.60 -28.65 18.18
CA LEU A 756 24.31 -29.41 16.95
C LEU A 756 25.58 -29.63 16.12
N ILE A 757 26.53 -28.69 16.17
CA ILE A 757 27.78 -28.82 15.41
C ILE A 757 28.82 -29.59 16.27
N PRO A 758 29.27 -30.80 15.86
CA PRO A 758 30.31 -31.54 16.55
C PRO A 758 31.67 -30.85 16.37
N ARG A 759 32.60 -31.13 17.29
CA ARG A 759 34.00 -30.72 17.10
C ARG A 759 34.56 -31.39 15.84
N ARG A 760 35.45 -30.70 15.16
CA ARG A 760 36.11 -31.23 13.99
C ARG A 760 36.90 -32.50 14.23
N ALA A 761 37.42 -32.69 15.45
CA ALA A 761 38.06 -33.95 15.84
C ALA A 761 37.08 -35.16 15.89
N GLU A 762 35.75 -34.86 15.85
CA GLU A 762 34.68 -35.86 15.85
C GLU A 762 34.02 -36.02 14.47
N ILE A 763 34.35 -35.16 13.48
CA ILE A 763 33.94 -35.21 12.08
C ILE A 763 35.01 -35.92 11.25
#